data_71ab523097b8e29841df9595b160982e
#
_entry.id   71ab523097b8e29841df9595b160982e
#
_cell.length_a   1.000
_cell.length_b   1.000
_cell.length_c   1.000
_cell.angle_alpha   90.00
_cell.angle_beta   90.00
_cell.angle_gamma   90.00
#
_symmetry.space_group_name_H-M   'P 1'
#
loop_
_entity.id
_entity.type
_entity.pdbx_description
1 polymer ?
#
loop_
_entity_poly.entity_id
_entity_poly.type
_entity_poly.pdbx_seq_one_letter_code
_entity_poly.pdbx_strand_id
1 'polypeptide(L)'
;MKTVKYLLISIVLICSIQGCMDLNVPPVNVVTDDVVFGTEDGVKSFLARVYGAMPIEDFRYSQNNGINHFYALRSLSNLTGEALNRDVSSADHETHSYWSEAYMILRDLHYFIETLPSYQKKSGFSDAQVDQWTGECYFIRAMTYFAMVKRYGGVPLVTEVLEYNGDKLEDLDIPRASEEEVYNQIAADFDEAYRLLPEKTHASRANKYTAMGFKSRAMLYAGSIAKYNVANLVDPKTQKRLCGIPSDKAQNYFKLSYDAAKLLEGKGYELFTKAWSATDKEAQFKNFVDMFFDASSTENIFIRQYGYPTSVHGYDCYNVSRQYMTSNYSSYTNPTLSFVEMFDGFPRKANGEINVYDENGYYVLYDNPMDFFANAEPRLRATVIFPGDLFKGEALDAKRGIYKDPIGAGITRLLPEGSTERYNSAAATRDRITMSTNGNTQTVVTDSKGNRFNASGRSGPFNNDGVACLAGFGFRKLLNPNMSPDLVVENRSDHTWIELRYGEILLNRAEAAFELFLLDQGEQYRTDAYDCIKKLQERAGANITPAATNLTLDLVRKERRKELAFENKIWWDLRRWRIIELEQNNTTYRALMPFYILNEDKWFFDDRLDEDNRRYTFNTRWYYKNIPTARITESPSLVQNLGY
;
A
#
# COMPACT_ATOMS: atom_id res chain seq x y z
N MET A 1 -43.62 -78.35 -7.47
CA MET A 1 -43.17 -77.29 -6.51
C MET A 1 -41.75 -76.81 -6.70
N LYS A 2 -40.77 -77.63 -7.12
CA LYS A 2 -39.37 -77.11 -7.30
C LYS A 2 -39.21 -76.25 -8.55
N THR A 3 -39.88 -76.54 -9.63
CA THR A 3 -39.80 -75.80 -10.90
C THR A 3 -40.41 -74.38 -10.79
N VAL A 4 -41.48 -74.19 -10.01
CA VAL A 4 -42.10 -72.87 -9.80
C VAL A 4 -41.24 -71.99 -8.94
N LYS A 5 -40.45 -72.56 -7.98
CA LYS A 5 -39.50 -71.79 -7.19
C LYS A 5 -38.33 -71.25 -8.02
N TYR A 6 -37.82 -72.02 -8.98
CA TYR A 6 -36.74 -71.55 -9.86
C TYR A 6 -37.21 -70.49 -10.84
N LEU A 7 -38.49 -70.62 -11.34
CA LEU A 7 -39.07 -69.60 -12.19
C LEU A 7 -39.30 -68.28 -11.49
N LEU A 8 -39.76 -68.31 -10.25
CA LEU A 8 -39.90 -67.12 -9.40
C LEU A 8 -38.56 -66.47 -9.05
N ILE A 9 -37.51 -67.22 -8.75
CA ILE A 9 -36.17 -66.75 -8.51
C ILE A 9 -35.57 -66.11 -9.78
N SER A 10 -35.75 -66.68 -10.94
CA SER A 10 -35.32 -66.14 -12.24
C SER A 10 -36.03 -64.80 -12.57
N ILE A 11 -37.34 -64.70 -12.32
CA ILE A 11 -38.09 -63.45 -12.52
C ILE A 11 -37.62 -62.35 -11.56
N VAL A 12 -37.32 -62.63 -10.29
CA VAL A 12 -36.79 -61.67 -9.32
C VAL A 12 -35.37 -61.23 -9.71
N LEU A 13 -34.52 -62.13 -10.23
CA LEU A 13 -33.19 -61.77 -10.73
C LEU A 13 -33.23 -60.88 -11.98
N ILE A 14 -34.20 -61.08 -12.88
CA ILE A 14 -34.37 -60.28 -14.11
C ILE A 14 -34.95 -58.88 -13.78
N CYS A 15 -35.81 -58.76 -12.78
CA CYS A 15 -36.29 -57.45 -12.31
C CYS A 15 -35.26 -56.63 -11.53
N SER A 16 -34.23 -57.24 -10.97
CA SER A 16 -33.14 -56.53 -10.29
C SER A 16 -32.05 -55.98 -11.23
N ILE A 17 -32.11 -56.25 -12.54
CA ILE A 17 -31.14 -55.75 -13.52
C ILE A 17 -31.66 -54.50 -14.29
N GLN A 18 -32.86 -54.04 -14.02
CA GLN A 18 -33.41 -52.80 -14.60
C GLN A 18 -33.18 -51.56 -13.66
N GLY A 19 -32.07 -51.51 -13.02
CA GLY A 19 -31.52 -50.26 -12.53
C GLY A 19 -30.80 -49.54 -13.69
N CYS A 20 -31.55 -48.89 -14.57
CA CYS A 20 -30.95 -47.85 -15.41
C CYS A 20 -30.47 -46.76 -14.47
N MET A 21 -29.25 -46.92 -13.95
CA MET A 21 -28.50 -45.76 -13.52
C MET A 21 -28.12 -45.01 -14.77
N ASP A 22 -28.70 -43.85 -14.94
CA ASP A 22 -28.27 -42.91 -15.96
C ASP A 22 -26.78 -42.56 -15.65
N LEU A 23 -25.89 -43.23 -16.39
CA LEU A 23 -24.45 -43.02 -16.28
C LEU A 23 -24.00 -41.63 -16.76
N ASN A 24 -24.94 -40.86 -17.30
CA ASN A 24 -24.73 -39.50 -17.76
C ASN A 24 -25.17 -38.43 -16.74
N VAL A 25 -25.33 -38.76 -15.46
CA VAL A 25 -25.50 -37.72 -14.45
C VAL A 25 -24.23 -36.91 -14.41
N PRO A 26 -24.25 -35.66 -14.85
CA PRO A 26 -23.05 -34.81 -14.77
C PRO A 26 -22.61 -34.72 -13.30
N PRO A 27 -21.31 -34.76 -13.04
CA PRO A 27 -20.80 -34.65 -11.65
C PRO A 27 -21.41 -33.42 -10.99
N VAL A 28 -22.04 -33.60 -9.86
CA VAL A 28 -22.75 -32.53 -9.10
C VAL A 28 -21.79 -31.40 -8.69
N ASN A 29 -20.48 -31.67 -8.77
CA ASN A 29 -19.39 -30.73 -8.42
C ASN A 29 -18.78 -30.01 -9.64
N VAL A 30 -19.26 -30.22 -10.85
CA VAL A 30 -18.79 -29.51 -12.05
C VAL A 30 -19.67 -28.28 -12.27
N VAL A 31 -19.09 -27.09 -12.11
CA VAL A 31 -19.77 -25.84 -12.49
C VAL A 31 -19.79 -25.77 -14.01
N THR A 32 -20.96 -25.89 -14.61
CA THR A 32 -21.15 -25.79 -16.07
C THR A 32 -21.39 -24.35 -16.50
N ASP A 33 -21.19 -24.05 -17.78
CA ASP A 33 -21.49 -22.73 -18.35
C ASP A 33 -22.94 -22.30 -18.12
N ASP A 34 -23.87 -23.21 -18.18
CA ASP A 34 -25.29 -22.93 -17.90
C ASP A 34 -25.52 -22.47 -16.45
N VAL A 35 -24.72 -22.92 -15.50
CA VAL A 35 -24.78 -22.46 -14.10
C VAL A 35 -24.20 -21.06 -13.99
N VAL A 36 -23.10 -20.77 -14.68
CA VAL A 36 -22.41 -19.47 -14.62
C VAL A 36 -23.16 -18.42 -15.45
N PHE A 37 -23.42 -18.69 -16.71
CA PHE A 37 -23.94 -17.72 -17.67
C PHE A 37 -25.46 -17.82 -17.87
N GLY A 38 -26.09 -18.86 -17.35
CA GLY A 38 -27.54 -19.08 -17.49
C GLY A 38 -28.40 -18.17 -16.63
N THR A 39 -27.82 -17.54 -15.59
CA THR A 39 -28.53 -16.67 -14.65
C THR A 39 -27.69 -15.44 -14.25
N GLU A 40 -28.38 -14.38 -13.87
CA GLU A 40 -27.71 -13.16 -13.37
C GLU A 40 -26.89 -13.44 -12.10
N ASP A 41 -27.37 -14.29 -11.20
CA ASP A 41 -26.67 -14.66 -9.97
C ASP A 41 -25.41 -15.49 -10.25
N GLY A 42 -25.43 -16.34 -11.26
CA GLY A 42 -24.26 -17.06 -11.72
C GLY A 42 -23.17 -16.12 -12.24
N VAL A 43 -23.54 -15.17 -13.09
CA VAL A 43 -22.64 -14.12 -13.60
C VAL A 43 -22.07 -13.26 -12.46
N LYS A 44 -22.92 -12.82 -11.54
CA LYS A 44 -22.49 -12.04 -10.37
C LYS A 44 -21.53 -12.82 -9.46
N SER A 45 -21.78 -14.12 -9.27
CA SER A 45 -20.90 -14.98 -8.48
C SER A 45 -19.54 -15.15 -9.12
N PHE A 46 -19.49 -15.31 -10.46
CA PHE A 46 -18.23 -15.33 -11.19
C PHE A 46 -17.46 -14.01 -11.03
N LEU A 47 -18.13 -12.87 -11.24
CA LEU A 47 -17.51 -11.55 -11.07
C LEU A 47 -17.03 -11.33 -9.64
N ALA A 48 -17.80 -11.70 -8.63
CA ALA A 48 -17.38 -11.61 -7.23
C ALA A 48 -16.07 -12.38 -6.97
N ARG A 49 -15.91 -13.57 -7.58
CA ARG A 49 -14.68 -14.37 -7.47
C ARG A 49 -13.49 -13.65 -8.12
N VAL A 50 -13.62 -13.11 -9.32
CA VAL A 50 -12.49 -12.42 -9.99
C VAL A 50 -12.17 -11.08 -9.35
N TYR A 51 -13.16 -10.32 -8.83
CA TYR A 51 -12.90 -9.17 -7.97
C TYR A 51 -12.17 -9.56 -6.68
N GLY A 52 -12.54 -10.71 -6.09
CA GLY A 52 -11.86 -11.27 -4.92
C GLY A 52 -10.38 -11.57 -5.17
N ALA A 53 -10.05 -12.02 -6.38
CA ALA A 53 -8.69 -12.36 -6.81
C ALA A 53 -7.91 -11.17 -7.43
N MET A 54 -8.56 -10.02 -7.65
CA MET A 54 -7.93 -8.86 -8.26
C MET A 54 -6.69 -8.40 -7.48
N PRO A 55 -5.59 -8.03 -8.18
CA PRO A 55 -4.30 -7.73 -7.58
C PRO A 55 -4.23 -6.33 -6.95
N ILE A 56 -4.90 -6.13 -5.83
CA ILE A 56 -4.77 -4.92 -5.01
C ILE A 56 -3.92 -5.19 -3.77
N GLU A 57 -3.20 -4.18 -3.31
CA GLU A 57 -2.26 -4.26 -2.20
C GLU A 57 -2.90 -3.69 -0.93
N ASP A 58 -3.87 -4.44 -0.42
CA ASP A 58 -4.74 -4.08 0.70
C ASP A 58 -4.33 -4.70 2.05
N PHE A 59 -5.26 -4.78 2.98
CA PHE A 59 -5.07 -5.39 4.31
C PHE A 59 -4.98 -6.93 4.30
N ARG A 60 -5.13 -7.58 3.15
CA ARG A 60 -5.04 -9.04 3.07
C ARG A 60 -3.61 -9.51 3.27
N TYR A 61 -3.48 -10.48 4.14
CA TYR A 61 -2.21 -11.12 4.46
C TYR A 61 -2.12 -12.53 3.89
N SER A 62 -3.05 -12.93 3.04
CA SER A 62 -3.10 -14.27 2.46
C SER A 62 -2.24 -14.37 1.21
N GLN A 63 -1.36 -15.35 1.15
CA GLN A 63 -0.55 -15.65 -0.03
C GLN A 63 -1.39 -16.05 -1.25
N ASN A 64 -2.59 -16.60 -1.03
CA ASN A 64 -3.43 -17.18 -2.07
C ASN A 64 -4.43 -16.19 -2.69
N ASN A 65 -4.64 -15.02 -2.09
CA ASN A 65 -5.73 -14.13 -2.47
C ASN A 65 -5.29 -12.71 -2.82
N GLY A 66 -4.02 -12.47 -2.99
CA GLY A 66 -3.53 -11.14 -3.30
C GLY A 66 -2.02 -11.04 -3.29
N ILE A 67 -1.54 -9.87 -3.61
CA ILE A 67 -0.13 -9.56 -3.73
C ILE A 67 0.47 -9.20 -2.39
N ASN A 68 -0.34 -8.90 -1.40
CA ASN A 68 0.13 -8.59 -0.07
C ASN A 68 0.48 -9.84 0.69
N HIS A 69 1.64 -9.74 1.28
CA HIS A 69 2.14 -10.72 2.17
C HIS A 69 1.59 -10.54 3.55
N PHE A 70 1.44 -11.66 4.09
CA PHE A 70 1.43 -12.02 5.47
C PHE A 70 2.16 -11.04 6.37
N TYR A 71 1.46 -10.55 7.36
CA TYR A 71 1.87 -9.60 8.37
C TYR A 71 2.33 -8.24 7.81
N ALA A 72 2.18 -7.25 8.60
CA ALA A 72 2.90 -6.00 8.50
C ALA A 72 4.44 -6.16 8.40
N LEU A 73 4.96 -7.37 8.60
CA LEU A 73 6.36 -7.77 8.37
C LEU A 73 6.88 -7.38 6.99
N ARG A 74 5.99 -7.33 6.00
CA ARG A 74 6.35 -7.02 4.62
C ARG A 74 5.45 -5.97 4.00
N SER A 75 4.86 -5.11 4.83
CA SER A 75 4.21 -3.91 4.34
C SER A 75 5.17 -3.13 3.45
N LEU A 76 4.71 -2.71 2.29
CA LEU A 76 5.54 -1.95 1.36
C LEU A 76 6.06 -0.65 1.97
N SER A 77 5.33 -0.05 2.91
CA SER A 77 5.77 1.14 3.64
C SER A 77 7.02 0.92 4.49
N ASN A 78 7.25 -0.32 4.95
CA ASN A 78 8.47 -0.69 5.67
C ASN A 78 9.70 -0.82 4.76
N LEU A 79 9.53 -0.73 3.45
CA LEU A 79 10.59 -0.80 2.45
C LEU A 79 10.96 0.58 1.89
N THR A 80 10.32 1.67 2.34
CA THR A 80 10.43 3.00 1.74
C THR A 80 11.15 4.04 2.60
N GLY A 81 11.47 3.70 3.85
CA GLY A 81 11.91 4.67 4.85
C GLY A 81 10.78 5.46 5.52
N GLU A 82 9.52 5.24 5.14
CA GLU A 82 8.37 5.76 5.89
C GLU A 82 8.35 5.20 7.31
N ALA A 83 8.69 3.92 7.46
CA ALA A 83 8.75 3.26 8.75
C ALA A 83 9.88 2.22 8.84
N LEU A 84 10.32 1.96 10.07
CA LEU A 84 11.09 0.77 10.43
C LEU A 84 10.14 -0.40 10.65
N ASN A 85 10.56 -1.59 10.24
CA ASN A 85 9.86 -2.81 10.59
C ASN A 85 10.39 -3.37 11.91
N ARG A 86 9.47 -3.87 12.76
CA ARG A 86 9.82 -4.45 14.06
C ARG A 86 10.75 -5.65 13.96
N ASP A 87 10.49 -6.56 13.02
CA ASP A 87 11.15 -7.87 12.94
C ASP A 87 12.19 -7.96 11.83
N VAL A 88 12.30 -6.96 10.96
CA VAL A 88 13.27 -6.91 9.86
C VAL A 88 14.34 -5.88 10.17
N SER A 89 15.59 -6.29 10.15
CA SER A 89 16.73 -5.44 10.51
C SER A 89 17.45 -4.80 9.32
N SER A 90 17.00 -5.09 8.10
CA SER A 90 17.58 -4.56 6.86
C SER A 90 16.53 -4.36 5.79
N ALA A 91 16.89 -3.63 4.74
CA ALA A 91 16.04 -3.55 3.56
C ALA A 91 15.83 -4.93 2.95
N ASP A 92 14.62 -5.17 2.56
CA ASP A 92 14.21 -6.31 1.77
C ASP A 92 13.52 -5.77 0.52
N HIS A 93 13.09 -6.64 -0.35
CA HIS A 93 12.32 -6.30 -1.53
C HIS A 93 11.02 -7.11 -1.53
N GLU A 94 10.04 -6.64 -2.25
CA GLU A 94 8.78 -7.34 -2.42
C GLU A 94 9.05 -8.70 -3.09
N THR A 95 8.80 -9.81 -2.37
CA THR A 95 9.19 -11.17 -2.77
C THR A 95 8.05 -11.99 -3.36
N HIS A 96 6.82 -11.50 -3.28
CA HIS A 96 5.66 -12.27 -3.75
C HIS A 96 5.69 -12.46 -5.26
N SER A 97 5.55 -13.70 -5.71
CA SER A 97 5.35 -14.04 -7.11
C SER A 97 3.86 -13.97 -7.44
N TYR A 98 3.50 -13.20 -8.44
CA TYR A 98 2.12 -13.05 -8.91
C TYR A 98 1.92 -13.64 -10.31
N TRP A 99 2.85 -14.42 -10.80
CA TRP A 99 2.83 -14.92 -12.18
C TRP A 99 1.69 -15.92 -12.45
N SER A 100 1.62 -16.97 -11.65
CA SER A 100 0.63 -18.05 -11.86
C SER A 100 -0.79 -17.57 -11.58
N GLU A 101 -0.98 -16.81 -10.51
CA GLU A 101 -2.28 -16.23 -10.14
C GLU A 101 -2.79 -15.30 -11.24
N ALA A 102 -1.91 -14.48 -11.82
CA ALA A 102 -2.26 -13.57 -12.89
C ALA A 102 -2.81 -14.32 -14.13
N TYR A 103 -2.10 -15.33 -14.59
CA TYR A 103 -2.55 -16.08 -15.79
C TYR A 103 -3.80 -16.92 -15.53
N MET A 104 -4.04 -17.38 -14.30
CA MET A 104 -5.33 -18.00 -13.94
C MET A 104 -6.48 -17.00 -14.07
N ILE A 105 -6.32 -15.80 -13.54
CA ILE A 105 -7.35 -14.74 -13.65
C ILE A 105 -7.55 -14.35 -15.12
N LEU A 106 -6.48 -14.14 -15.88
CA LEU A 106 -6.56 -13.76 -17.29
C LEU A 106 -7.33 -14.80 -18.11
N ARG A 107 -7.05 -16.10 -17.92
CA ARG A 107 -7.80 -17.18 -18.57
C ARG A 107 -9.29 -17.10 -18.27
N ASP A 108 -9.64 -16.92 -17.00
CA ASP A 108 -11.03 -16.86 -16.57
C ASP A 108 -11.74 -15.63 -17.17
N LEU A 109 -11.05 -14.48 -17.25
CA LEU A 109 -11.60 -13.27 -17.87
C LEU A 109 -11.81 -13.42 -19.37
N HIS A 110 -10.84 -14.02 -20.10
CA HIS A 110 -10.99 -14.28 -21.54
C HIS A 110 -12.16 -15.21 -21.80
N TYR A 111 -12.24 -16.30 -21.05
CA TYR A 111 -13.35 -17.25 -21.16
C TYR A 111 -14.71 -16.57 -20.94
N PHE A 112 -14.80 -15.68 -19.93
CA PHE A 112 -16.02 -14.93 -19.67
C PHE A 112 -16.38 -13.98 -20.83
N ILE A 113 -15.42 -13.20 -21.32
CA ILE A 113 -15.64 -12.22 -22.40
C ILE A 113 -16.10 -12.91 -23.68
N GLU A 114 -15.53 -14.08 -24.01
CA GLU A 114 -15.88 -14.84 -25.23
C GLU A 114 -17.21 -15.59 -25.09
N THR A 115 -17.54 -16.10 -23.90
CA THR A 115 -18.71 -16.96 -23.68
C THR A 115 -20.00 -16.18 -23.44
N LEU A 116 -19.93 -15.07 -22.65
CA LEU A 116 -21.11 -14.30 -22.23
C LEU A 116 -22.04 -13.88 -23.39
N PRO A 117 -21.53 -13.39 -24.55
CA PRO A 117 -22.38 -12.98 -25.67
C PRO A 117 -23.29 -14.11 -26.21
N SER A 118 -22.83 -15.35 -26.16
CA SER A 118 -23.62 -16.51 -26.61
C SER A 118 -24.83 -16.81 -25.71
N TYR A 119 -24.74 -16.40 -24.44
CA TYR A 119 -25.79 -16.58 -23.44
C TYR A 119 -26.78 -15.41 -23.37
N GLN A 120 -26.44 -14.23 -23.90
CA GLN A 120 -27.25 -13.02 -23.77
C GLN A 120 -28.74 -13.25 -24.13
N LYS A 121 -29.01 -13.78 -25.31
CA LYS A 121 -30.40 -14.06 -25.77
C LYS A 121 -31.05 -15.20 -24.99
N LYS A 122 -30.29 -16.26 -24.71
CA LYS A 122 -30.77 -17.47 -24.01
C LYS A 122 -31.19 -17.14 -22.58
N SER A 123 -30.45 -16.27 -21.91
CA SER A 123 -30.66 -15.88 -20.50
C SER A 123 -31.46 -14.60 -20.33
N GLY A 124 -31.80 -13.89 -21.42
CA GLY A 124 -32.61 -12.67 -21.39
C GLY A 124 -31.89 -11.45 -20.83
N PHE A 125 -30.56 -11.41 -20.91
CA PHE A 125 -29.78 -10.28 -20.43
C PHE A 125 -29.90 -9.07 -21.36
N SER A 126 -30.04 -7.88 -20.78
CA SER A 126 -30.02 -6.62 -21.53
C SER A 126 -28.60 -6.30 -22.01
N ASP A 127 -28.50 -5.48 -23.08
CA ASP A 127 -27.21 -4.98 -23.57
C ASP A 127 -26.43 -4.26 -22.45
N ALA A 128 -27.10 -3.43 -21.64
CA ALA A 128 -26.47 -2.73 -20.53
C ALA A 128 -25.87 -3.64 -19.44
N GLN A 129 -26.48 -4.81 -19.19
CA GLN A 129 -25.93 -5.80 -18.25
C GLN A 129 -24.69 -6.47 -18.85
N VAL A 130 -24.77 -6.89 -20.12
CA VAL A 130 -23.63 -7.51 -20.82
C VAL A 130 -22.48 -6.53 -20.93
N ASP A 131 -22.74 -5.28 -21.31
CA ASP A 131 -21.74 -4.21 -21.39
C ASP A 131 -21.06 -4.00 -20.04
N GLN A 132 -21.85 -3.84 -18.96
CA GLN A 132 -21.28 -3.65 -17.63
C GLN A 132 -20.39 -4.81 -17.20
N TRP A 133 -20.85 -6.05 -17.33
CA TRP A 133 -20.09 -7.24 -16.89
C TRP A 133 -18.82 -7.45 -17.72
N THR A 134 -18.90 -7.22 -19.02
CA THR A 134 -17.75 -7.26 -19.94
C THR A 134 -16.76 -6.13 -19.61
N GLY A 135 -17.25 -4.93 -19.36
CA GLY A 135 -16.45 -3.78 -18.97
C GLY A 135 -15.70 -4.01 -17.64
N GLU A 136 -16.31 -4.71 -16.67
CA GLU A 136 -15.64 -5.12 -15.44
C GLU A 136 -14.52 -6.13 -15.70
N CYS A 137 -14.72 -7.05 -16.64
CA CYS A 137 -13.66 -7.99 -17.03
C CYS A 137 -12.47 -7.28 -17.69
N TYR A 138 -12.70 -6.31 -18.59
CA TYR A 138 -11.63 -5.50 -19.16
C TYR A 138 -10.90 -4.69 -18.09
N PHE A 139 -11.62 -4.10 -17.15
CA PHE A 139 -11.03 -3.40 -16.01
C PHE A 139 -10.11 -4.30 -15.19
N ILE A 140 -10.56 -5.51 -14.83
CA ILE A 140 -9.76 -6.46 -14.02
C ILE A 140 -8.58 -6.99 -14.84
N ARG A 141 -8.72 -7.18 -16.17
CA ARG A 141 -7.62 -7.57 -17.05
C ARG A 141 -6.51 -6.50 -17.07
N ALA A 142 -6.89 -5.24 -17.23
CA ALA A 142 -5.95 -4.11 -17.16
C ALA A 142 -5.21 -4.07 -15.81
N MET A 143 -5.93 -4.24 -14.70
CA MET A 143 -5.34 -4.29 -13.36
C MET A 143 -4.36 -5.46 -13.20
N THR A 144 -4.69 -6.61 -13.76
CA THR A 144 -3.85 -7.82 -13.70
C THR A 144 -2.55 -7.60 -14.48
N TYR A 145 -2.64 -7.12 -15.73
CA TYR A 145 -1.45 -6.79 -16.51
C TYR A 145 -0.63 -5.66 -15.89
N PHE A 146 -1.27 -4.65 -15.28
CA PHE A 146 -0.55 -3.60 -14.57
C PHE A 146 0.24 -4.13 -13.37
N ALA A 147 -0.34 -5.05 -12.60
CA ALA A 147 0.38 -5.71 -11.50
C ALA A 147 1.57 -6.55 -12.00
N MET A 148 1.45 -7.18 -13.16
CA MET A 148 2.55 -7.94 -13.77
C MET A 148 3.65 -7.05 -14.33
N VAL A 149 3.30 -6.04 -15.15
CA VAL A 149 4.30 -5.21 -15.84
C VAL A 149 5.17 -4.42 -14.87
N LYS A 150 4.59 -3.88 -13.81
CA LYS A 150 5.39 -3.16 -12.79
C LYS A 150 6.32 -4.08 -11.98
N ARG A 151 6.11 -5.42 -12.03
CA ARG A 151 7.00 -6.42 -11.40
C ARG A 151 8.01 -7.01 -12.37
N TYR A 152 7.58 -7.39 -13.56
CA TYR A 152 8.38 -8.22 -14.46
C TYR A 152 8.87 -7.48 -15.71
N GLY A 153 8.37 -6.26 -15.98
CA GLY A 153 8.52 -5.62 -17.29
C GLY A 153 7.57 -6.27 -18.30
N GLY A 154 8.00 -6.44 -19.54
CA GLY A 154 7.22 -7.15 -20.54
C GLY A 154 6.90 -8.59 -20.11
N VAL A 155 5.71 -9.06 -20.41
CA VAL A 155 5.21 -10.41 -20.12
C VAL A 155 4.47 -10.95 -21.33
N PRO A 156 4.23 -12.27 -21.45
CA PRO A 156 3.36 -12.79 -22.50
C PRO A 156 2.00 -12.10 -22.50
N LEU A 157 1.64 -11.48 -23.62
CA LEU A 157 0.31 -10.89 -23.81
C LEU A 157 -0.63 -11.94 -24.36
N VAL A 158 -1.56 -12.39 -23.52
CA VAL A 158 -2.66 -13.29 -23.88
C VAL A 158 -3.94 -12.48 -23.77
N THR A 159 -4.71 -12.35 -24.84
CA THR A 159 -5.93 -11.53 -24.91
C THR A 159 -7.16 -12.34 -25.31
N GLU A 160 -6.99 -13.64 -25.53
CA GLU A 160 -8.02 -14.59 -25.95
C GLU A 160 -7.85 -15.93 -25.23
N VAL A 161 -8.83 -16.81 -25.34
CA VAL A 161 -8.75 -18.19 -24.81
C VAL A 161 -7.76 -18.99 -25.65
N LEU A 162 -6.74 -19.54 -24.98
CA LEU A 162 -5.81 -20.46 -25.62
C LEU A 162 -6.37 -21.88 -25.60
N GLU A 163 -6.61 -22.45 -26.78
CA GLU A 163 -7.04 -23.82 -26.90
C GLU A 163 -5.85 -24.79 -27.00
N TYR A 164 -5.86 -25.82 -26.17
CA TYR A 164 -4.88 -26.90 -26.24
C TYR A 164 -5.41 -28.02 -27.16
N ASN A 165 -4.83 -28.11 -28.34
CA ASN A 165 -5.21 -29.09 -29.33
C ASN A 165 -4.40 -30.41 -29.27
N GLY A 166 -3.83 -30.76 -28.12
CA GLY A 166 -3.21 -32.08 -27.84
C GLY A 166 -1.88 -32.37 -28.53
N ASP A 167 -1.68 -31.86 -29.75
CA ASP A 167 -0.55 -32.23 -30.61
C ASP A 167 0.52 -31.13 -30.76
N LYS A 168 0.27 -29.91 -30.24
CA LYS A 168 1.18 -28.76 -30.40
C LYS A 168 1.32 -27.93 -29.12
N LEU A 169 2.09 -28.44 -28.19
CA LEU A 169 2.50 -27.68 -27.00
C LEU A 169 3.25 -26.36 -27.33
N GLU A 170 3.89 -26.34 -28.50
CA GLU A 170 4.63 -25.16 -29.00
C GLU A 170 3.71 -23.95 -29.23
N ASP A 171 2.43 -24.13 -29.53
CA ASP A 171 1.47 -23.03 -29.71
C ASP A 171 1.16 -22.31 -28.39
N LEU A 172 1.47 -22.93 -27.25
CA LEU A 172 1.34 -22.36 -25.90
C LEU A 172 2.64 -21.67 -25.40
N ASP A 173 3.75 -21.78 -26.14
CA ASP A 173 5.03 -21.14 -25.79
C ASP A 173 5.07 -19.69 -26.33
N ILE A 174 4.31 -18.81 -25.66
CA ILE A 174 4.15 -17.41 -26.06
C ILE A 174 5.32 -16.60 -25.51
N PRO A 175 6.13 -15.94 -26.35
CA PRO A 175 7.23 -15.09 -25.91
C PRO A 175 6.70 -13.85 -25.18
N ARG A 176 7.58 -13.22 -24.38
CA ARG A 176 7.27 -11.97 -23.73
C ARG A 176 7.03 -10.85 -24.75
N ALA A 177 5.98 -10.08 -24.55
CA ALA A 177 5.79 -8.79 -25.20
C ALA A 177 6.78 -7.75 -24.64
N SER A 178 7.01 -6.66 -25.35
CA SER A 178 7.76 -5.53 -24.78
C SER A 178 7.01 -4.90 -23.62
N GLU A 179 7.72 -4.22 -22.74
CA GLU A 179 7.09 -3.48 -21.63
C GLU A 179 6.12 -2.41 -22.17
N GLU A 180 6.47 -1.74 -23.28
CA GLU A 180 5.61 -0.78 -23.99
C GLU A 180 4.30 -1.42 -24.49
N GLU A 181 4.38 -2.60 -25.14
CA GLU A 181 3.19 -3.32 -25.63
C GLU A 181 2.24 -3.67 -24.48
N VAL A 182 2.77 -4.07 -23.33
CA VAL A 182 1.93 -4.39 -22.16
C VAL A 182 1.24 -3.13 -21.63
N TYR A 183 1.94 -2.00 -21.52
CA TYR A 183 1.29 -0.74 -21.10
C TYR A 183 0.26 -0.23 -22.11
N ASN A 184 0.49 -0.43 -23.41
CA ASN A 184 -0.48 -0.09 -24.45
C ASN A 184 -1.74 -0.96 -24.35
N GLN A 185 -1.61 -2.26 -24.06
CA GLN A 185 -2.75 -3.14 -23.82
C GLN A 185 -3.54 -2.72 -22.57
N ILE A 186 -2.85 -2.36 -21.48
CA ILE A 186 -3.48 -1.83 -20.26
C ILE A 186 -4.30 -0.57 -20.57
N ALA A 187 -3.75 0.35 -21.36
CA ALA A 187 -4.46 1.57 -21.77
C ALA A 187 -5.71 1.24 -22.58
N ALA A 188 -5.60 0.33 -23.55
CA ALA A 188 -6.71 -0.11 -24.39
C ALA A 188 -7.83 -0.79 -23.57
N ASP A 189 -7.47 -1.65 -22.63
CA ASP A 189 -8.43 -2.32 -21.75
C ASP A 189 -9.18 -1.32 -20.84
N PHE A 190 -8.49 -0.31 -20.30
CA PHE A 190 -9.16 0.75 -19.54
C PHE A 190 -10.06 1.61 -20.42
N ASP A 191 -9.71 1.88 -21.67
CA ASP A 191 -10.57 2.60 -22.62
C ASP A 191 -11.81 1.80 -22.95
N GLU A 192 -11.67 0.50 -23.16
CA GLU A 192 -12.82 -0.37 -23.41
C GLU A 192 -13.71 -0.51 -22.17
N ALA A 193 -13.12 -0.62 -20.97
CA ALA A 193 -13.84 -0.56 -19.73
C ALA A 193 -14.59 0.79 -19.57
N TYR A 194 -13.97 1.92 -19.90
CA TYR A 194 -14.62 3.23 -19.88
C TYR A 194 -15.82 3.30 -20.84
N ARG A 195 -15.71 2.70 -22.01
CA ARG A 195 -16.80 2.65 -23.00
C ARG A 195 -18.01 1.86 -22.50
N LEU A 196 -17.77 0.72 -21.85
CA LEU A 196 -18.79 -0.26 -21.48
C LEU A 196 -19.41 -0.02 -20.10
N LEU A 197 -18.62 0.47 -19.15
CA LEU A 197 -19.06 0.61 -17.76
C LEU A 197 -20.07 1.75 -17.58
N PRO A 198 -21.01 1.63 -16.62
CA PRO A 198 -21.92 2.72 -16.25
C PRO A 198 -21.18 3.88 -15.57
N GLU A 199 -21.81 5.04 -15.49
CA GLU A 199 -21.23 6.22 -14.81
C GLU A 199 -21.18 6.05 -13.29
N LYS A 200 -22.10 5.31 -12.71
CA LYS A 200 -22.22 5.12 -11.25
C LYS A 200 -22.39 3.65 -10.90
N THR A 201 -21.65 3.21 -9.92
CA THR A 201 -21.78 1.91 -9.26
C THR A 201 -21.50 2.08 -7.78
N HIS A 202 -21.66 1.02 -6.98
CA HIS A 202 -21.07 0.98 -5.66
C HIS A 202 -19.53 1.05 -5.77
N ALA A 203 -18.85 1.75 -4.88
CA ALA A 203 -17.40 1.98 -4.96
C ALA A 203 -16.54 0.69 -4.89
N SER A 204 -17.11 -0.46 -4.48
CA SER A 204 -16.44 -1.77 -4.56
C SER A 204 -16.51 -2.43 -5.95
N ARG A 205 -17.18 -1.80 -6.91
CA ARG A 205 -17.26 -2.24 -8.32
C ARG A 205 -16.80 -1.10 -9.24
N ALA A 206 -16.18 -1.45 -10.34
CA ALA A 206 -15.71 -0.48 -11.31
C ALA A 206 -16.87 0.26 -12.00
N ASN A 207 -16.68 1.56 -12.21
CA ASN A 207 -17.46 2.40 -13.10
C ASN A 207 -16.52 3.10 -14.10
N LYS A 208 -17.06 3.88 -15.03
CA LYS A 208 -16.27 4.60 -16.05
C LYS A 208 -15.10 5.38 -15.43
N TYR A 209 -15.36 6.12 -14.37
CA TYR A 209 -14.36 6.99 -13.74
C TYR A 209 -13.34 6.20 -12.92
N THR A 210 -13.74 5.04 -12.38
CA THR A 210 -12.80 4.09 -11.78
C THR A 210 -11.76 3.64 -12.81
N ALA A 211 -12.22 3.24 -14.01
CA ALA A 211 -11.31 2.83 -15.09
C ALA A 211 -10.33 3.95 -15.48
N MET A 212 -10.82 5.19 -15.62
CA MET A 212 -9.95 6.33 -15.95
C MET A 212 -9.01 6.71 -14.82
N GLY A 213 -9.43 6.61 -13.57
CA GLY A 213 -8.56 6.83 -12.41
C GLY A 213 -7.38 5.86 -12.39
N PHE A 214 -7.62 4.56 -12.64
CA PHE A 214 -6.55 3.56 -12.75
C PHE A 214 -5.73 3.72 -14.03
N LYS A 215 -6.33 4.13 -15.14
CA LYS A 215 -5.58 4.50 -16.36
C LYS A 215 -4.61 5.63 -16.07
N SER A 216 -5.03 6.66 -15.32
CA SER A 216 -4.14 7.77 -14.94
C SER A 216 -2.92 7.26 -14.16
N ARG A 217 -3.12 6.35 -13.20
CA ARG A 217 -2.03 5.72 -12.44
C ARG A 217 -1.09 4.91 -13.36
N ALA A 218 -1.65 4.02 -14.18
CA ALA A 218 -0.85 3.13 -15.03
C ALA A 218 -0.04 3.90 -16.07
N MET A 219 -0.63 4.92 -16.70
CA MET A 219 0.06 5.74 -17.70
C MET A 219 1.11 6.66 -17.06
N LEU A 220 0.91 7.11 -15.82
CA LEU A 220 1.94 7.82 -15.06
C LEU A 220 3.17 6.94 -14.82
N TYR A 221 2.96 5.66 -14.53
CA TYR A 221 4.05 4.68 -14.40
C TYR A 221 4.78 4.50 -15.73
N ALA A 222 4.07 4.28 -16.83
CA ALA A 222 4.65 4.14 -18.16
C ALA A 222 5.50 5.37 -18.56
N GLY A 223 4.97 6.57 -18.32
CA GLY A 223 5.68 7.83 -18.56
C GLY A 223 6.97 7.95 -17.74
N SER A 224 6.91 7.56 -16.46
CA SER A 224 8.08 7.55 -15.58
C SER A 224 9.12 6.52 -16.05
N ILE A 225 8.72 5.30 -16.40
CA ILE A 225 9.61 4.27 -16.92
C ILE A 225 10.27 4.74 -18.22
N ALA A 226 9.53 5.39 -19.12
CA ALA A 226 10.10 5.95 -20.34
C ALA A 226 11.13 7.05 -20.03
N LYS A 227 10.80 8.00 -19.14
CA LYS A 227 11.66 9.15 -18.85
C LYS A 227 12.90 8.79 -18.02
N TYR A 228 12.75 7.93 -17.00
CA TYR A 228 13.79 7.62 -16.01
C TYR A 228 14.40 6.24 -16.18
N ASN A 229 14.29 5.66 -17.35
CA ASN A 229 14.72 4.28 -17.62
C ASN A 229 16.19 4.03 -17.30
N VAL A 230 16.46 3.00 -16.50
CA VAL A 230 17.81 2.51 -16.15
C VAL A 230 18.06 1.08 -16.65
N ALA A 231 17.04 0.40 -17.17
CA ALA A 231 17.13 -0.98 -17.63
C ALA A 231 16.81 -1.07 -19.12
N ASN A 232 17.59 -1.87 -19.83
CA ASN A 232 17.40 -2.13 -21.24
C ASN A 232 17.67 -3.61 -21.54
N LEU A 233 16.67 -4.45 -21.29
CA LEU A 233 16.72 -5.86 -21.68
C LEU A 233 15.99 -6.02 -23.00
N VAL A 234 16.71 -6.47 -24.04
CA VAL A 234 16.13 -6.80 -25.35
C VAL A 234 16.17 -8.31 -25.53
N ASP A 235 15.05 -8.89 -25.95
CA ASP A 235 14.98 -10.29 -26.32
C ASP A 235 15.83 -10.52 -27.60
N PRO A 236 16.81 -11.42 -27.56
CA PRO A 236 17.67 -11.66 -28.71
C PRO A 236 16.95 -12.28 -29.92
N LYS A 237 15.82 -12.96 -29.70
CA LYS A 237 15.04 -13.62 -30.76
C LYS A 237 14.01 -12.67 -31.38
N THR A 238 13.21 -12.01 -30.56
CA THR A 238 12.09 -11.16 -31.01
C THR A 238 12.48 -9.70 -31.22
N GLN A 239 13.64 -9.29 -30.73
CA GLN A 239 14.15 -7.90 -30.70
C GLN A 239 13.25 -6.95 -29.90
N LYS A 240 12.33 -7.46 -29.08
CA LYS A 240 11.47 -6.67 -28.21
C LYS A 240 12.22 -6.20 -26.97
N ARG A 241 12.00 -4.96 -26.57
CA ARG A 241 12.51 -4.41 -25.30
C ARG A 241 11.65 -4.89 -24.15
N LEU A 242 12.14 -5.87 -23.39
CA LEU A 242 11.42 -6.52 -22.30
C LEU A 242 11.43 -5.69 -21.00
N CYS A 243 12.46 -4.85 -20.81
CA CYS A 243 12.56 -3.93 -19.67
C CYS A 243 12.89 -2.53 -20.18
N GLY A 244 12.13 -1.55 -19.72
CA GLY A 244 12.25 -0.16 -20.14
C GLY A 244 11.43 0.17 -21.39
N ILE A 245 11.03 1.43 -21.48
CA ILE A 245 10.28 2.01 -22.60
C ILE A 245 11.16 3.07 -23.27
N PRO A 246 11.11 3.25 -24.60
CA PRO A 246 11.83 4.32 -25.28
C PRO A 246 11.48 5.71 -24.73
N SER A 247 12.47 6.57 -24.52
CA SER A 247 12.31 7.87 -23.87
C SER A 247 11.44 8.86 -24.65
N ASP A 248 11.38 8.74 -25.96
CA ASP A 248 10.50 9.52 -26.85
C ASP A 248 9.00 9.26 -26.60
N LYS A 249 8.66 8.18 -25.92
CA LYS A 249 7.28 7.83 -25.54
C LYS A 249 6.80 8.51 -24.26
N ALA A 250 7.70 9.09 -23.45
CA ALA A 250 7.38 9.67 -22.14
C ALA A 250 6.26 10.71 -22.21
N GLN A 251 6.37 11.66 -23.16
CA GLN A 251 5.37 12.70 -23.35
C GLN A 251 3.97 12.14 -23.59
N ASN A 252 3.85 11.13 -24.45
CA ASN A 252 2.56 10.52 -24.76
C ASN A 252 1.93 9.87 -23.51
N TYR A 253 2.70 9.12 -22.73
CA TYR A 253 2.20 8.47 -21.54
C TYR A 253 1.82 9.47 -20.44
N PHE A 254 2.60 10.53 -20.22
CA PHE A 254 2.20 11.60 -19.29
C PHE A 254 0.93 12.31 -19.77
N LYS A 255 0.76 12.51 -21.08
CA LYS A 255 -0.46 13.10 -21.63
C LYS A 255 -1.68 12.20 -21.41
N LEU A 256 -1.56 10.88 -21.63
CA LEU A 256 -2.61 9.91 -21.35
C LEU A 256 -2.98 9.87 -19.86
N SER A 257 -1.98 9.95 -18.97
CA SER A 257 -2.20 10.03 -17.52
C SER A 257 -2.96 11.29 -17.13
N TYR A 258 -2.50 12.45 -17.62
CA TYR A 258 -3.12 13.74 -17.37
C TYR A 258 -4.57 13.79 -17.83
N ASP A 259 -4.83 13.40 -19.08
CA ASP A 259 -6.17 13.43 -19.66
C ASP A 259 -7.13 12.50 -18.91
N ALA A 260 -6.69 11.30 -18.57
CA ALA A 260 -7.48 10.35 -17.80
C ALA A 260 -7.83 10.88 -16.40
N ALA A 261 -6.87 11.50 -15.70
CA ALA A 261 -7.12 12.12 -14.40
C ALA A 261 -8.10 13.28 -14.50
N LYS A 262 -7.97 14.11 -15.54
CA LYS A 262 -8.82 15.28 -15.76
C LYS A 262 -10.29 14.91 -16.04
N LEU A 263 -10.55 13.73 -16.61
CA LEU A 263 -11.92 13.25 -16.84
C LEU A 263 -12.74 13.06 -15.55
N LEU A 264 -12.11 12.95 -14.39
CA LEU A 264 -12.81 12.81 -13.12
C LEU A 264 -13.28 14.17 -12.54
N GLU A 265 -12.77 15.28 -13.06
CA GLU A 265 -13.15 16.62 -12.60
C GLU A 265 -14.65 16.89 -12.82
N GLY A 266 -15.33 17.30 -11.74
CA GLY A 266 -16.78 17.58 -11.79
C GLY A 266 -17.68 16.35 -11.93
N LYS A 267 -17.15 15.15 -11.67
CA LYS A 267 -17.92 13.88 -11.75
C LYS A 267 -18.41 13.36 -10.41
N GLY A 268 -18.41 14.22 -9.38
CA GLY A 268 -18.91 13.91 -8.04
C GLY A 268 -17.84 13.35 -7.11
N TYR A 269 -16.57 13.34 -7.54
CA TYR A 269 -15.43 13.05 -6.69
C TYR A 269 -14.77 14.34 -6.23
N GLU A 270 -14.57 14.46 -4.92
CA GLU A 270 -14.01 15.67 -4.30
C GLU A 270 -13.18 15.28 -3.07
N LEU A 271 -12.26 16.15 -2.66
CA LEU A 271 -11.55 15.97 -1.40
C LEU A 271 -12.53 15.95 -0.23
N PHE A 272 -12.33 15.02 0.70
CA PHE A 272 -13.17 14.91 1.88
C PHE A 272 -12.95 16.10 2.81
N THR A 273 -14.02 16.85 3.08
CA THR A 273 -14.01 18.07 3.90
C THR A 273 -15.22 18.16 4.84
N LYS A 274 -15.81 17.02 5.21
CA LYS A 274 -17.06 16.95 5.98
C LYS A 274 -17.00 17.64 7.35
N ALA A 275 -15.86 17.52 8.04
CA ALA A 275 -15.61 18.14 9.34
C ALA A 275 -14.44 19.14 9.29
N TRP A 276 -14.03 19.57 8.10
CA TRP A 276 -12.86 20.41 7.88
C TRP A 276 -13.16 21.89 8.15
N SER A 277 -12.13 22.61 8.63
CA SER A 277 -12.14 24.06 8.78
C SER A 277 -10.78 24.63 8.40
N ALA A 278 -10.77 25.73 7.65
CA ALA A 278 -9.54 26.37 7.19
C ALA A 278 -8.67 26.93 8.33
N THR A 279 -9.25 27.23 9.50
CA THR A 279 -8.60 27.90 10.63
C THR A 279 -8.44 27.04 11.86
N ASP A 280 -8.95 25.79 11.83
CA ASP A 280 -8.92 24.88 12.98
C ASP A 280 -8.10 23.62 12.65
N LYS A 281 -6.89 23.56 13.18
CA LYS A 281 -5.98 22.41 13.02
C LYS A 281 -6.55 21.11 13.56
N GLU A 282 -7.35 21.16 14.63
CA GLU A 282 -7.98 19.96 15.20
C GLU A 282 -9.09 19.41 14.27
N ALA A 283 -9.88 20.31 13.67
CA ALA A 283 -10.85 19.94 12.65
C ALA A 283 -10.17 19.33 11.39
N GLN A 284 -9.05 19.90 10.96
CA GLN A 284 -8.26 19.38 9.83
C GLN A 284 -7.68 17.99 10.14
N PHE A 285 -7.12 17.82 11.34
CA PHE A 285 -6.63 16.52 11.82
C PHE A 285 -7.75 15.47 11.84
N LYS A 286 -8.86 15.79 12.50
CA LYS A 286 -10.01 14.89 12.59
C LYS A 286 -10.59 14.54 11.23
N ASN A 287 -10.73 15.52 10.35
CA ASN A 287 -11.22 15.31 8.99
C ASN A 287 -10.35 14.30 8.20
N PHE A 288 -9.02 14.39 8.34
CA PHE A 288 -8.11 13.47 7.66
C PHE A 288 -8.21 12.04 8.23
N VAL A 289 -8.40 11.89 9.54
CA VAL A 289 -8.65 10.57 10.17
C VAL A 289 -9.99 10.00 9.69
N ASP A 290 -11.07 10.78 9.78
CA ASP A 290 -12.44 10.33 9.48
C ASP A 290 -12.60 9.91 8.01
N MET A 291 -11.83 10.51 7.09
CA MET A 291 -11.86 10.18 5.65
C MET A 291 -11.69 8.68 5.38
N PHE A 292 -10.87 7.98 6.17
CA PHE A 292 -10.59 6.56 5.97
C PHE A 292 -11.68 5.63 6.56
N PHE A 293 -12.57 6.17 7.38
CA PHE A 293 -13.61 5.39 8.07
C PHE A 293 -15.03 5.80 7.64
N ASP A 294 -15.18 6.87 6.86
CA ASP A 294 -16.48 7.31 6.34
C ASP A 294 -16.79 6.63 5.00
N ALA A 295 -17.71 5.64 5.03
CA ALA A 295 -18.15 4.94 3.83
C ALA A 295 -18.79 5.87 2.78
N SER A 296 -19.27 7.06 3.20
CA SER A 296 -19.87 8.08 2.31
C SER A 296 -18.85 9.09 1.76
N SER A 297 -17.55 8.86 1.98
CA SER A 297 -16.49 9.77 1.55
C SER A 297 -16.54 10.01 0.04
N THR A 298 -16.59 11.29 -0.35
CA THR A 298 -16.53 11.74 -1.76
C THR A 298 -15.18 11.46 -2.42
N GLU A 299 -14.16 11.13 -1.62
CA GLU A 299 -12.86 10.70 -2.16
C GLU A 299 -12.87 9.26 -2.65
N ASN A 300 -13.79 8.40 -2.20
CA ASN A 300 -13.80 6.98 -2.53
C ASN A 300 -14.13 6.74 -4.02
N ILE A 301 -13.14 6.32 -4.80
CA ILE A 301 -13.30 5.95 -6.21
C ILE A 301 -13.38 4.43 -6.35
N PHE A 302 -12.47 3.72 -5.67
CA PHE A 302 -12.47 2.27 -5.64
C PHE A 302 -12.03 1.75 -4.26
N ILE A 303 -12.88 0.89 -3.67
CA ILE A 303 -12.67 0.36 -2.32
C ILE A 303 -12.77 -1.16 -2.29
N ARG A 304 -12.10 -1.76 -1.31
CA ARG A 304 -12.36 -3.12 -0.89
C ARG A 304 -13.04 -3.10 0.46
N GLN A 305 -14.25 -3.58 0.49
CA GLN A 305 -15.02 -3.69 1.73
C GLN A 305 -14.57 -4.89 2.56
N TYR A 306 -14.53 -4.68 3.85
CA TYR A 306 -14.45 -5.71 4.88
C TYR A 306 -15.68 -5.60 5.78
N GLY A 307 -15.96 -6.64 6.55
CA GLY A 307 -17.09 -6.67 7.47
C GLY A 307 -17.03 -7.89 8.36
N TYR A 308 -17.01 -7.66 9.67
CA TYR A 308 -17.04 -8.75 10.64
C TYR A 308 -18.40 -9.47 10.60
N PRO A 309 -18.45 -10.82 10.74
CA PRO A 309 -17.32 -11.74 10.93
C PRO A 309 -16.78 -12.38 9.65
N THR A 310 -17.33 -12.10 8.48
CA THR A 310 -17.11 -12.88 7.26
C THR A 310 -15.91 -12.45 6.42
N SER A 311 -15.55 -11.17 6.48
CA SER A 311 -14.42 -10.62 5.75
C SER A 311 -13.65 -9.68 6.66
N VAL A 312 -12.55 -10.13 7.23
CA VAL A 312 -11.78 -9.44 8.27
C VAL A 312 -10.31 -9.43 7.95
N HIS A 313 -9.56 -8.59 8.68
CA HIS A 313 -8.11 -8.51 8.60
C HIS A 313 -7.50 -8.26 10.00
N GLY A 314 -6.18 -8.24 10.09
CA GLY A 314 -5.45 -8.06 11.34
C GLY A 314 -4.72 -6.73 11.46
N TYR A 315 -5.05 -5.72 10.63
CA TYR A 315 -4.24 -4.51 10.51
C TYR A 315 -4.04 -3.76 11.82
N ASP A 316 -5.11 -3.55 12.60
CA ASP A 316 -5.01 -2.91 13.90
C ASP A 316 -4.12 -3.69 14.86
N CYS A 317 -4.31 -5.01 14.94
CA CYS A 317 -3.56 -5.89 15.83
C CYS A 317 -2.06 -5.84 15.59
N TYR A 318 -1.63 -5.78 14.32
CA TYR A 318 -0.21 -5.77 13.98
C TYR A 318 0.44 -4.39 14.12
N ASN A 319 -0.29 -3.29 13.90
CA ASN A 319 0.34 -1.98 13.76
C ASN A 319 0.14 -1.02 14.94
N VAL A 320 -0.88 -1.24 15.78
CA VAL A 320 -1.13 -0.37 16.93
C VAL A 320 0.01 -0.44 17.96
N SER A 321 0.27 0.66 18.66
CA SER A 321 1.25 0.67 19.74
C SER A 321 0.80 -0.17 20.92
N ARG A 322 1.75 -0.83 21.60
CA ARG A 322 1.54 -1.86 22.62
C ARG A 322 0.52 -1.49 23.71
N GLN A 323 0.49 -0.25 24.17
CA GLN A 323 -0.41 0.18 25.23
C GLN A 323 -1.90 0.15 24.86
N TYR A 324 -2.23 0.12 23.57
CA TYR A 324 -3.60 0.18 23.08
C TYR A 324 -4.21 -1.18 22.73
N MET A 325 -3.59 -2.26 23.20
CA MET A 325 -4.06 -3.62 22.95
C MET A 325 -3.69 -4.57 24.09
N THR A 326 -4.36 -5.70 24.15
CA THR A 326 -4.10 -6.77 25.12
C THR A 326 -3.40 -7.99 24.51
N SER A 327 -3.31 -8.07 23.18
CA SER A 327 -2.70 -9.16 22.43
C SER A 327 -1.15 -9.09 22.44
N ASN A 328 -0.49 -10.12 21.91
CA ASN A 328 0.98 -10.23 21.84
C ASN A 328 1.61 -9.58 20.60
N TYR A 329 0.81 -9.20 19.59
CA TYR A 329 1.31 -8.46 18.44
C TYR A 329 1.37 -6.97 18.78
N SER A 330 1.90 -6.14 17.97
CA SER A 330 1.89 -4.66 18.00
C SER A 330 3.08 -4.08 17.25
N SER A 331 3.01 -2.80 16.93
CA SER A 331 4.16 -1.97 16.51
C SER A 331 5.03 -2.57 15.40
N TYR A 332 4.43 -3.29 14.43
CA TYR A 332 5.18 -3.78 13.27
C TYR A 332 5.65 -2.63 12.36
N THR A 333 4.88 -1.54 12.32
CA THR A 333 5.18 -0.35 11.53
C THR A 333 5.52 0.80 12.47
N ASN A 334 6.76 1.29 12.40
CA ASN A 334 7.28 2.36 13.25
C ASN A 334 7.69 3.56 12.39
N PRO A 335 6.88 4.63 12.30
CA PRO A 335 7.21 5.82 11.52
C PRO A 335 8.59 6.38 11.91
N THR A 336 9.41 6.72 10.92
CA THR A 336 10.78 7.22 11.16
C THR A 336 10.78 8.73 11.37
N LEU A 337 11.82 9.27 12.02
CA LEU A 337 12.05 10.72 12.05
C LEU A 337 12.31 11.24 10.61
N SER A 338 13.00 10.48 9.78
CA SER A 338 13.24 10.85 8.38
C SER A 338 11.94 11.04 7.58
N PHE A 339 10.88 10.27 7.89
CA PHE A 339 9.54 10.49 7.34
C PHE A 339 8.89 11.76 7.92
N VAL A 340 8.93 11.95 9.24
CA VAL A 340 8.37 13.13 9.92
C VAL A 340 9.00 14.43 9.42
N GLU A 341 10.27 14.39 9.07
CA GLU A 341 11.03 15.53 8.50
C GLU A 341 10.53 15.99 7.12
N MET A 342 9.71 15.22 6.43
CA MET A 342 9.09 15.69 5.18
C MET A 342 8.00 16.76 5.41
N PHE A 343 7.48 16.88 6.64
CA PHE A 343 6.35 17.74 6.98
C PHE A 343 6.81 19.06 7.61
N ASP A 344 5.91 20.03 7.59
CA ASP A 344 6.16 21.36 8.14
C ASP A 344 5.82 21.44 9.65
N GLY A 345 6.20 22.56 10.30
CA GLY A 345 5.83 22.86 11.67
C GLY A 345 6.92 22.55 12.72
N PHE A 346 8.15 22.27 12.29
CA PHE A 346 9.28 21.98 13.17
C PHE A 346 10.43 22.97 13.01
N PRO A 347 11.19 23.28 14.08
CA PRO A 347 12.48 23.93 13.96
C PRO A 347 13.43 23.13 13.06
N ARG A 348 14.28 23.83 12.29
CA ARG A 348 15.16 23.18 11.31
C ARG A 348 16.63 23.55 11.53
N LYS A 349 17.50 22.56 11.34
CA LYS A 349 18.94 22.77 11.15
C LYS A 349 19.21 23.32 9.74
N ALA A 350 20.41 23.81 9.51
CA ALA A 350 20.83 24.32 8.18
C ALA A 350 20.76 23.27 7.07
N ASN A 351 20.92 21.97 7.40
CA ASN A 351 20.80 20.86 6.46
C ASN A 351 19.35 20.40 6.19
N GLY A 352 18.36 21.09 6.80
CA GLY A 352 16.93 20.79 6.64
C GLY A 352 16.38 19.75 7.61
N GLU A 353 17.20 19.09 8.41
CA GLU A 353 16.77 18.18 9.47
C GLU A 353 16.05 18.91 10.60
N ILE A 354 15.23 18.19 11.36
CA ILE A 354 14.60 18.71 12.58
C ILE A 354 15.67 19.07 13.59
N ASN A 355 15.54 20.25 14.20
CA ASN A 355 16.42 20.75 15.25
C ASN A 355 15.78 20.57 16.63
N VAL A 356 16.47 19.92 17.53
CA VAL A 356 16.05 19.68 18.94
C VAL A 356 16.89 20.49 19.94
N TYR A 357 17.78 21.35 19.47
CA TYR A 357 18.73 22.13 20.28
C TYR A 357 18.40 23.62 20.26
N ASP A 358 18.73 24.29 21.36
CA ASP A 358 18.75 25.75 21.46
C ASP A 358 19.99 26.35 20.77
N GLU A 359 20.12 27.67 20.84
CA GLU A 359 21.25 28.43 20.28
C GLU A 359 22.62 28.13 20.95
N ASN A 360 22.61 27.56 22.16
CA ASN A 360 23.80 27.17 22.91
C ASN A 360 24.18 25.70 22.67
N GLY A 361 23.39 24.95 21.87
CA GLY A 361 23.61 23.54 21.60
C GLY A 361 23.12 22.60 22.70
N TYR A 362 22.25 23.06 23.59
CA TYR A 362 21.59 22.25 24.61
C TYR A 362 20.23 21.75 24.06
N TYR A 363 19.76 20.57 24.53
CA TYR A 363 18.41 20.16 24.22
C TYR A 363 17.37 21.15 24.71
N VAL A 364 16.41 21.50 23.87
CA VAL A 364 15.23 22.28 24.27
C VAL A 364 14.38 21.44 25.22
N LEU A 365 13.95 22.06 26.34
CA LEU A 365 13.14 21.39 27.37
C LEU A 365 11.69 21.79 27.26
N TYR A 366 10.79 20.81 27.45
CA TYR A 366 9.34 20.94 27.33
C TYR A 366 8.63 20.52 28.61
N ASP A 367 7.51 21.18 28.93
CA ASP A 367 6.66 20.79 30.05
C ASP A 367 5.87 19.50 29.73
N ASN A 368 5.40 19.39 28.48
CA ASN A 368 4.73 18.20 27.97
C ASN A 368 5.41 17.71 26.69
N PRO A 369 5.43 16.39 26.42
CA PRO A 369 6.04 15.87 25.20
C PRO A 369 5.33 16.35 23.92
N MET A 370 4.03 16.72 23.98
CA MET A 370 3.29 17.27 22.85
C MET A 370 3.70 18.70 22.46
N ASP A 371 4.35 19.45 23.35
CA ASP A 371 4.71 20.86 23.08
C ASP A 371 5.67 20.98 21.88
N PHE A 372 6.55 20.01 21.71
CA PHE A 372 7.43 19.94 20.53
C PHE A 372 6.65 19.82 19.21
N PHE A 373 5.48 19.20 19.24
CA PHE A 373 4.65 18.90 18.07
C PHE A 373 3.48 19.89 17.87
N ALA A 374 3.41 20.95 18.69
CA ALA A 374 2.27 21.90 18.68
C ALA A 374 1.98 22.55 17.31
N ASN A 375 3.04 22.74 16.51
CA ASN A 375 2.92 23.33 15.17
C ASN A 375 2.93 22.32 14.03
N ALA A 376 2.97 21.02 14.33
CA ALA A 376 2.98 19.97 13.32
C ALA A 376 1.78 20.07 12.37
N GLU A 377 2.01 19.72 11.11
CA GLU A 377 0.98 19.64 10.09
C GLU A 377 -0.15 18.67 10.52
N PRO A 378 -1.44 19.05 10.48
CA PRO A 378 -2.55 18.20 10.92
C PRO A 378 -2.58 16.83 10.25
N ARG A 379 -2.28 16.75 8.96
CA ARG A 379 -2.17 15.49 8.22
C ARG A 379 -1.07 14.58 8.79
N LEU A 380 0.06 15.13 9.24
CA LEU A 380 1.12 14.34 9.89
C LEU A 380 0.59 13.73 11.19
N ARG A 381 -0.07 14.53 12.04
CA ARG A 381 -0.69 14.04 13.28
C ARG A 381 -1.73 12.95 13.01
N ALA A 382 -2.48 13.06 11.90
CA ALA A 382 -3.43 12.02 11.46
C ALA A 382 -2.73 10.74 10.94
N THR A 383 -1.44 10.81 10.65
CA THR A 383 -0.64 9.69 10.16
C THR A 383 0.17 9.02 11.26
N VAL A 384 0.69 9.81 12.21
CA VAL A 384 1.62 9.41 13.27
C VAL A 384 1.04 9.80 14.63
N ILE A 385 1.19 8.95 15.64
CA ILE A 385 0.89 9.29 17.03
C ILE A 385 2.19 9.81 17.66
N PHE A 386 2.19 11.09 18.06
CA PHE A 386 3.33 11.69 18.74
C PHE A 386 3.41 11.25 20.21
N PRO A 387 4.60 11.26 20.83
CA PRO A 387 4.71 11.11 22.28
C PRO A 387 3.79 12.10 23.01
N GLY A 388 2.93 11.59 23.89
CA GLY A 388 1.93 12.40 24.60
C GLY A 388 0.61 12.67 23.85
N ASP A 389 0.50 12.36 22.55
CA ASP A 389 -0.74 12.55 21.79
C ASP A 389 -1.78 11.48 22.14
N LEU A 390 -3.06 11.87 22.11
CA LEU A 390 -4.17 11.00 22.45
C LEU A 390 -4.54 10.02 21.32
N PHE A 391 -4.65 8.76 21.68
CA PHE A 391 -5.26 7.73 20.84
C PHE A 391 -6.02 6.74 21.71
N LYS A 392 -7.22 6.35 21.31
CA LYS A 392 -8.13 5.48 22.11
C LYS A 392 -8.30 5.96 23.57
N GLY A 393 -8.32 7.28 23.79
CA GLY A 393 -8.52 7.90 25.10
C GLY A 393 -7.30 7.97 26.01
N GLU A 394 -6.13 7.50 25.57
CA GLU A 394 -4.88 7.54 26.35
C GLU A 394 -3.76 8.26 25.60
N ALA A 395 -2.88 8.98 26.31
CA ALA A 395 -1.69 9.58 25.76
C ALA A 395 -0.63 8.51 25.42
N LEU A 396 0.02 8.61 24.25
CA LEU A 396 1.11 7.71 23.89
C LEU A 396 2.30 7.87 24.83
N ASP A 397 2.58 6.83 25.60
CA ASP A 397 3.76 6.72 26.47
C ASP A 397 4.90 6.01 25.73
N ALA A 398 5.60 6.77 24.86
CA ALA A 398 6.75 6.32 24.08
C ALA A 398 8.11 6.69 24.74
N LYS A 399 8.12 7.02 26.02
CA LYS A 399 9.33 7.40 26.76
C LYS A 399 10.44 6.35 26.59
N ARG A 400 11.62 6.80 26.12
CA ARG A 400 12.79 5.93 25.95
C ARG A 400 13.48 5.64 27.28
N GLY A 401 13.59 6.66 28.13
CA GLY A 401 14.28 6.56 29.40
C GLY A 401 14.10 7.79 30.30
N ILE A 402 14.67 7.71 31.50
CA ILE A 402 14.72 8.80 32.48
C ILE A 402 16.14 9.31 32.56
N TYR A 403 16.33 10.62 32.39
CA TYR A 403 17.56 11.34 32.61
C TYR A 403 17.66 11.73 34.11
N LYS A 404 18.80 11.44 34.74
CA LYS A 404 18.99 11.56 36.22
C LYS A 404 19.90 12.67 36.64
N ASP A 405 20.82 13.11 35.78
CA ASP A 405 21.79 14.13 36.16
C ASP A 405 21.12 15.49 36.34
N PRO A 406 21.72 16.38 37.17
CA PRO A 406 21.30 17.76 37.19
C PRO A 406 21.45 18.43 35.83
N ILE A 407 20.48 19.29 35.47
CA ILE A 407 20.48 20.00 34.18
C ILE A 407 21.67 20.95 34.07
N GLY A 408 22.06 21.61 35.15
CA GLY A 408 23.14 22.63 35.18
C GLY A 408 22.81 23.78 34.22
N ALA A 409 23.74 24.13 33.33
CA ALA A 409 23.52 25.13 32.28
C ALA A 409 22.63 24.63 31.13
N GLY A 410 22.48 23.31 30.99
CA GLY A 410 21.70 22.64 29.95
C GLY A 410 22.19 21.21 29.69
N ILE A 411 21.39 20.40 29.02
CA ILE A 411 21.74 19.02 28.67
C ILE A 411 22.35 19.02 27.26
N THR A 412 23.63 18.67 27.17
CA THR A 412 24.33 18.52 25.88
C THR A 412 23.93 17.19 25.19
N ARG A 413 24.19 17.08 23.90
CA ARG A 413 23.95 15.88 23.08
C ARG A 413 24.41 14.61 23.82
N LEU A 414 23.51 13.63 23.90
CA LEU A 414 23.75 12.39 24.67
C LEU A 414 24.80 11.49 24.01
N LEU A 415 24.76 11.36 22.70
CA LEU A 415 25.67 10.55 21.89
C LEU A 415 26.19 11.36 20.71
N PRO A 416 27.39 11.06 20.19
CA PRO A 416 27.90 11.70 18.98
C PRO A 416 26.90 11.61 17.80
N GLU A 417 26.92 12.62 16.94
CA GLU A 417 26.09 12.61 15.72
C GLU A 417 26.41 11.40 14.85
N GLY A 418 25.35 10.78 14.28
CA GLY A 418 25.49 9.58 13.48
C GLY A 418 25.75 8.29 14.28
N SER A 419 25.78 8.36 15.64
CA SER A 419 25.94 7.17 16.47
C SER A 419 24.72 6.24 16.36
N THR A 420 25.01 4.93 16.25
CA THR A 420 24.03 3.82 16.39
C THR A 420 24.23 3.08 17.71
N GLU A 421 25.14 3.55 18.57
CA GLU A 421 25.43 2.94 19.87
C GLU A 421 24.21 3.03 20.79
N ARG A 422 23.88 1.95 21.50
CA ARG A 422 22.73 1.93 22.41
C ARG A 422 23.04 2.72 23.69
N TYR A 423 22.09 3.48 24.21
CA TYR A 423 22.26 4.33 25.40
C TYR A 423 22.71 3.57 26.64
N ASN A 424 22.26 2.32 26.83
CA ASN A 424 22.65 1.49 27.99
C ASN A 424 24.05 0.89 27.86
N SER A 425 24.62 0.89 26.67
CA SER A 425 25.98 0.37 26.40
C SER A 425 27.02 1.49 26.34
N ALA A 426 26.61 2.67 25.85
CA ALA A 426 27.48 3.80 25.66
C ALA A 426 27.98 4.34 27.02
N ALA A 427 29.31 4.51 27.17
CA ALA A 427 29.93 5.02 28.38
C ALA A 427 29.42 6.45 28.71
N ALA A 428 29.09 7.24 27.70
CA ALA A 428 28.58 8.61 27.87
C ALA A 428 27.18 8.69 28.48
N THR A 429 26.39 7.64 28.44
CA THR A 429 24.94 7.68 28.75
C THR A 429 24.49 6.68 29.80
N ARG A 430 25.13 5.51 29.93
CA ARG A 430 24.62 4.42 30.78
C ARG A 430 24.45 4.80 32.26
N ASP A 431 25.26 5.72 32.77
CA ASP A 431 25.19 6.16 34.16
C ASP A 431 24.26 7.39 34.34
N ARG A 432 23.96 8.11 33.26
CA ARG A 432 23.13 9.32 33.22
C ARG A 432 21.65 9.04 32.95
N ILE A 433 21.36 7.87 32.32
CA ILE A 433 20.02 7.49 31.87
C ILE A 433 19.67 6.16 32.52
N THR A 434 18.44 6.04 33.00
CA THR A 434 17.85 4.77 33.40
C THR A 434 16.76 4.38 32.39
N MET A 435 16.79 3.13 31.95
CA MET A 435 15.85 2.58 30.97
C MET A 435 15.43 1.18 31.39
N SER A 436 14.24 0.77 30.94
CA SER A 436 13.82 -0.63 31.02
C SER A 436 14.37 -1.42 29.82
N THR A 437 14.66 -2.69 30.02
CA THR A 437 15.16 -3.60 28.97
C THR A 437 14.05 -4.29 28.20
N ASN A 438 12.86 -4.41 28.82
CA ASN A 438 11.66 -4.94 28.18
C ASN A 438 10.38 -4.34 28.81
N GLY A 439 9.25 -4.46 28.10
CA GLY A 439 7.97 -3.90 28.53
C GLY A 439 7.28 -4.62 29.69
N ASN A 440 7.63 -5.89 29.91
CA ASN A 440 7.00 -6.71 30.96
C ASN A 440 7.69 -6.55 32.32
N THR A 441 8.98 -6.18 32.33
CA THR A 441 9.76 -5.99 33.55
C THR A 441 10.33 -4.58 33.57
N GLN A 442 9.53 -3.64 34.04
CA GLN A 442 9.90 -2.23 34.11
C GLN A 442 10.89 -1.97 35.26
N THR A 443 11.96 -1.26 34.95
CA THR A 443 12.82 -0.63 35.94
C THR A 443 12.08 0.57 36.52
N VAL A 444 11.98 0.66 37.86
CA VAL A 444 11.32 1.78 38.55
C VAL A 444 12.36 2.74 39.10
N VAL A 445 12.16 4.04 38.87
CA VAL A 445 12.96 5.13 39.43
C VAL A 445 12.08 5.94 40.37
N THR A 446 12.65 6.42 41.46
CA THR A 446 11.96 7.26 42.46
C THR A 446 12.57 8.66 42.43
N ASP A 447 11.72 9.71 42.35
CA ASP A 447 12.14 11.09 42.41
C ASP A 447 12.47 11.53 43.85
N SER A 448 12.94 12.76 44.00
CA SER A 448 13.26 13.36 45.31
C SER A 448 12.06 13.57 46.24
N LYS A 449 10.81 13.48 45.69
CA LYS A 449 9.53 13.60 46.40
C LYS A 449 8.94 12.24 46.77
N GLY A 450 9.60 11.14 46.40
CA GLY A 450 9.14 9.79 46.66
C GLY A 450 8.17 9.22 45.59
N ASN A 451 7.90 9.93 44.50
CA ASN A 451 7.06 9.43 43.41
C ASN A 451 7.81 8.37 42.58
N ARG A 452 7.12 7.34 42.18
CA ARG A 452 7.68 6.21 41.42
C ARG A 452 7.29 6.28 39.94
N PHE A 453 8.27 6.13 39.07
CA PHE A 453 8.11 6.18 37.63
C PHE A 453 8.70 4.94 36.97
N ASN A 454 8.02 4.40 35.97
CA ASN A 454 8.64 3.43 35.07
C ASN A 454 9.73 4.13 34.25
N ALA A 455 10.89 3.52 34.17
CA ALA A 455 12.04 4.10 33.47
C ALA A 455 11.80 4.27 31.97
N SER A 456 11.06 3.37 31.34
CA SER A 456 10.60 3.50 29.96
C SER A 456 9.07 3.52 29.88
N GLY A 457 8.52 4.05 28.81
CA GLY A 457 7.07 4.09 28.58
C GLY A 457 6.49 2.72 28.25
N ARG A 458 5.15 2.58 28.38
CA ARG A 458 4.43 1.34 28.06
C ARG A 458 4.57 0.93 26.58
N SER A 459 4.75 1.90 25.71
CA SER A 459 5.05 1.73 24.27
C SER A 459 6.43 2.26 23.91
N GLY A 460 7.30 2.47 24.91
CA GLY A 460 8.65 2.98 24.68
C GLY A 460 9.50 1.99 23.90
N PRO A 461 10.56 2.47 23.24
CA PRO A 461 11.54 1.60 22.63
C PRO A 461 12.31 0.84 23.71
N PHE A 462 12.22 -0.48 23.72
CA PHE A 462 12.93 -1.36 24.62
C PHE A 462 14.09 -2.05 23.89
N ASN A 463 15.19 -2.26 24.59
CA ASN A 463 16.22 -3.16 24.10
C ASN A 463 15.70 -4.61 24.22
N ASN A 464 15.79 -5.39 23.14
CA ASN A 464 15.40 -6.81 23.07
C ASN A 464 13.88 -7.10 23.23
N ASP A 465 13.02 -6.10 23.08
CA ASP A 465 11.58 -6.31 23.02
C ASP A 465 11.03 -5.73 21.72
N GLY A 466 10.65 -6.60 20.80
CA GLY A 466 10.16 -6.22 19.47
C GLY A 466 8.78 -5.57 19.44
N VAL A 467 8.12 -5.34 20.58
CA VAL A 467 6.75 -4.78 20.63
C VAL A 467 6.70 -3.27 20.90
N ALA A 468 7.79 -2.57 20.67
CA ALA A 468 8.01 -1.16 21.01
C ALA A 468 7.88 -0.20 19.83
N CYS A 469 7.68 1.11 20.12
CA CYS A 469 7.80 2.20 19.16
C CYS A 469 9.27 2.50 18.86
N LEU A 470 9.90 1.77 17.97
CA LEU A 470 11.35 1.75 17.72
C LEU A 470 11.95 3.11 17.37
N ALA A 471 11.20 3.99 16.73
CA ALA A 471 11.65 5.32 16.32
C ALA A 471 11.08 6.44 17.21
N GLY A 472 10.44 6.10 18.33
CA GLY A 472 9.86 7.07 19.28
C GLY A 472 8.45 7.53 18.92
N PHE A 473 7.86 7.06 17.84
CA PHE A 473 6.51 7.39 17.36
C PHE A 473 5.60 6.18 17.35
N GLY A 474 4.30 6.40 17.60
CA GLY A 474 3.26 5.45 17.31
C GLY A 474 2.73 5.61 15.87
N PHE A 475 2.12 4.57 15.35
CA PHE A 475 1.46 4.59 14.05
C PHE A 475 -0.04 4.88 14.24
N ARG A 476 -0.66 5.71 13.37
CA ARG A 476 -2.06 6.11 13.47
C ARG A 476 -2.89 5.80 12.22
N LYS A 477 -2.35 6.13 11.04
CA LYS A 477 -3.12 6.08 9.78
C LYS A 477 -3.73 4.71 9.55
N LEU A 478 -5.02 4.66 9.18
CA LEU A 478 -5.78 3.44 8.96
C LEU A 478 -5.99 2.56 10.21
N LEU A 479 -5.60 2.98 11.41
CA LEU A 479 -5.96 2.28 12.65
C LEU A 479 -7.32 2.78 13.16
N ASN A 480 -8.21 1.85 13.51
CA ASN A 480 -9.53 2.19 14.00
C ASN A 480 -9.46 2.83 15.40
N PRO A 481 -9.74 4.15 15.54
CA PRO A 481 -9.63 4.84 16.82
C PRO A 481 -10.70 4.38 17.83
N ASN A 482 -11.80 3.79 17.35
CA ASN A 482 -12.96 3.42 18.15
C ASN A 482 -12.97 1.94 18.58
N MET A 483 -12.06 1.11 18.06
CA MET A 483 -11.96 -0.29 18.45
C MET A 483 -11.41 -0.39 19.89
N SER A 484 -12.16 -1.03 20.79
CA SER A 484 -11.72 -1.26 22.17
C SER A 484 -10.43 -2.10 22.23
N PRO A 485 -9.49 -1.83 23.16
CA PRO A 485 -8.21 -2.53 23.24
C PRO A 485 -8.29 -4.05 23.36
N ASP A 486 -9.33 -4.59 23.99
CA ASP A 486 -9.60 -6.02 24.11
C ASP A 486 -10.06 -6.67 22.79
N LEU A 487 -10.59 -5.88 21.86
CA LEU A 487 -10.96 -6.31 20.50
C LEU A 487 -9.83 -6.19 19.48
N VAL A 488 -8.70 -5.58 19.85
CA VAL A 488 -7.53 -5.46 18.96
C VAL A 488 -6.76 -6.78 18.98
N VAL A 489 -7.29 -7.74 18.25
CA VAL A 489 -6.74 -9.09 18.07
C VAL A 489 -6.71 -9.47 16.59
N GLU A 490 -6.05 -10.59 16.26
CA GLU A 490 -6.01 -11.07 14.87
C GLU A 490 -7.42 -11.34 14.32
N ASN A 491 -7.59 -11.07 13.04
CA ASN A 491 -8.85 -11.32 12.31
C ASN A 491 -10.08 -10.64 12.94
N ARG A 492 -9.90 -9.42 13.45
CA ARG A 492 -10.98 -8.65 14.07
C ARG A 492 -11.22 -7.29 13.40
N SER A 493 -10.24 -6.73 12.75
CA SER A 493 -10.38 -5.48 11.99
C SER A 493 -11.26 -5.71 10.76
N ASP A 494 -12.17 -4.77 10.49
CA ASP A 494 -13.16 -4.88 9.41
C ASP A 494 -13.38 -3.57 8.66
N HIS A 495 -12.53 -2.56 8.89
CA HIS A 495 -12.63 -1.29 8.16
C HIS A 495 -12.14 -1.44 6.71
N THR A 496 -12.73 -0.64 5.85
CA THR A 496 -12.56 -0.65 4.41
C THR A 496 -11.16 -0.21 3.98
N TRP A 497 -10.56 -0.89 3.00
CA TRP A 497 -9.40 -0.41 2.27
C TRP A 497 -9.83 0.49 1.10
N ILE A 498 -9.22 1.67 1.00
CA ILE A 498 -9.43 2.57 -0.12
C ILE A 498 -8.27 2.37 -1.11
N GLU A 499 -8.54 1.69 -2.22
CA GLU A 499 -7.50 1.41 -3.22
C GLU A 499 -7.22 2.61 -4.12
N LEU A 500 -8.26 3.38 -4.44
CA LEU A 500 -8.13 4.60 -5.22
C LEU A 500 -9.04 5.68 -4.67
N ARG A 501 -8.48 6.85 -4.39
CA ARG A 501 -9.19 8.02 -3.90
C ARG A 501 -8.85 9.29 -4.68
N TYR A 502 -9.70 10.29 -4.60
CA TYR A 502 -9.58 11.52 -5.39
C TYR A 502 -8.29 12.31 -5.10
N GLY A 503 -7.78 12.24 -3.87
CA GLY A 503 -6.46 12.79 -3.54
C GLY A 503 -5.34 12.24 -4.42
N GLU A 504 -5.35 10.94 -4.73
CA GLU A 504 -4.40 10.35 -5.66
C GLU A 504 -4.61 10.81 -7.10
N ILE A 505 -5.86 11.03 -7.53
CA ILE A 505 -6.14 11.56 -8.87
C ILE A 505 -5.53 12.96 -9.05
N LEU A 506 -5.66 13.83 -8.03
CA LEU A 506 -5.03 15.15 -8.07
C LEU A 506 -3.49 15.05 -8.13
N LEU A 507 -2.90 14.10 -7.41
CA LEU A 507 -1.45 13.85 -7.45
C LEU A 507 -0.99 13.28 -8.80
N ASN A 508 -1.74 12.34 -9.38
CA ASN A 508 -1.43 11.81 -10.71
C ASN A 508 -1.50 12.92 -11.77
N ARG A 509 -2.54 13.76 -11.70
CA ARG A 509 -2.71 14.92 -12.58
C ARG A 509 -1.58 15.93 -12.39
N ALA A 510 -1.23 16.26 -11.15
CA ALA A 510 -0.17 17.22 -10.83
C ALA A 510 1.19 16.74 -11.36
N GLU A 511 1.55 15.48 -11.10
CA GLU A 511 2.83 14.94 -11.54
C GLU A 511 2.89 14.86 -13.07
N ALA A 512 1.86 14.30 -13.72
CA ALA A 512 1.80 14.22 -15.18
C ALA A 512 1.85 15.60 -15.84
N ALA A 513 1.12 16.58 -15.29
CA ALA A 513 1.14 17.95 -15.79
C ALA A 513 2.53 18.58 -15.61
N PHE A 514 3.15 18.44 -14.43
CA PHE A 514 4.47 19.02 -14.21
C PHE A 514 5.54 18.38 -15.09
N GLU A 515 5.45 17.08 -15.35
CA GLU A 515 6.32 16.36 -16.28
C GLU A 515 6.13 16.84 -17.73
N LEU A 516 4.89 17.12 -18.14
CA LEU A 516 4.59 17.73 -19.46
C LEU A 516 5.16 19.15 -19.57
N PHE A 517 5.06 19.96 -18.51
CA PHE A 517 5.69 21.26 -18.44
C PHE A 517 7.22 21.16 -18.64
N LEU A 518 7.87 20.22 -17.96
CA LEU A 518 9.31 19.97 -18.10
C LEU A 518 9.73 19.45 -19.50
N LEU A 519 8.76 18.96 -20.27
CA LEU A 519 8.93 18.55 -21.68
C LEU A 519 8.48 19.66 -22.66
N ASP A 520 8.46 20.92 -22.21
CA ASP A 520 8.11 22.11 -22.98
C ASP A 520 6.72 22.10 -23.62
N GLN A 521 5.75 21.41 -22.99
CA GLN A 521 4.38 21.34 -23.49
C GLN A 521 3.51 22.56 -23.11
N GLY A 522 4.04 23.52 -22.37
CA GLY A 522 3.43 24.80 -22.07
C GLY A 522 3.15 25.08 -20.59
N GLU A 523 3.07 26.37 -20.25
CA GLU A 523 2.87 26.89 -18.88
C GLU A 523 1.55 26.50 -18.24
N GLN A 524 0.52 26.21 -19.03
CA GLN A 524 -0.77 25.77 -18.51
C GLN A 524 -0.66 24.48 -17.68
N TYR A 525 0.27 23.60 -18.01
CA TYR A 525 0.52 22.37 -17.24
C TYR A 525 1.16 22.65 -15.88
N ARG A 526 2.08 23.60 -15.78
CA ARG A 526 2.64 24.03 -14.49
C ARG A 526 1.57 24.64 -13.59
N THR A 527 0.70 25.47 -14.16
CA THR A 527 -0.41 26.09 -13.43
C THR A 527 -1.38 25.03 -12.92
N ASP A 528 -1.78 24.08 -13.77
CA ASP A 528 -2.70 22.99 -13.38
C ASP A 528 -2.10 22.08 -12.30
N ALA A 529 -0.81 21.76 -12.41
CA ALA A 529 -0.08 21.01 -11.37
C ALA A 529 -0.10 21.76 -10.03
N TYR A 530 0.16 23.07 -10.04
CA TYR A 530 0.10 23.91 -8.86
C TYR A 530 -1.28 23.93 -8.22
N ASP A 531 -2.34 24.07 -9.00
CA ASP A 531 -3.71 24.10 -8.48
C ASP A 531 -4.11 22.78 -7.81
N CYS A 532 -3.66 21.64 -8.36
CA CYS A 532 -3.87 20.34 -7.75
C CYS A 532 -3.11 20.20 -6.40
N ILE A 533 -1.84 20.59 -6.37
CA ILE A 533 -1.01 20.53 -5.16
C ILE A 533 -1.56 21.48 -4.09
N LYS A 534 -1.93 22.70 -4.46
CA LYS A 534 -2.52 23.69 -3.54
C LYS A 534 -3.78 23.16 -2.85
N LYS A 535 -4.71 22.53 -3.59
CA LYS A 535 -5.92 21.91 -3.01
C LYS A 535 -5.59 20.86 -1.94
N LEU A 536 -4.57 20.04 -2.18
CA LEU A 536 -4.13 19.03 -1.23
C LEU A 536 -3.49 19.65 0.02
N GLN A 537 -2.63 20.66 -0.16
CA GLN A 537 -1.99 21.39 0.93
C GLN A 537 -3.02 22.11 1.80
N GLU A 538 -4.02 22.77 1.18
CA GLU A 538 -5.12 23.43 1.90
C GLU A 538 -5.90 22.43 2.76
N ARG A 539 -6.34 21.31 2.18
CA ARG A 539 -7.07 20.28 2.92
C ARG A 539 -6.24 19.66 4.06
N ALA A 540 -4.94 19.51 3.85
CA ALA A 540 -4.03 18.91 4.83
C ALA A 540 -3.67 19.85 6.00
N GLY A 541 -4.00 21.15 5.92
CA GLY A 541 -3.53 22.16 6.87
C GLY A 541 -2.01 22.38 6.78
N ALA A 542 -1.41 22.13 5.61
CA ALA A 542 0.00 22.30 5.32
C ALA A 542 0.35 23.73 4.92
N ASN A 543 1.64 24.06 4.89
CA ASN A 543 2.10 25.29 4.28
C ASN A 543 1.84 25.25 2.77
N ILE A 544 1.17 26.28 2.27
CA ILE A 544 0.79 26.36 0.85
C ILE A 544 1.98 26.86 0.04
N THR A 545 2.30 26.20 -1.06
CA THR A 545 3.27 26.67 -2.05
C THR A 545 2.84 28.07 -2.54
N PRO A 546 3.70 29.11 -2.46
CA PRO A 546 3.26 30.49 -2.66
C PRO A 546 2.73 30.79 -4.07
N ALA A 547 3.34 30.18 -5.11
CA ALA A 547 2.94 30.40 -6.51
C ALA A 547 3.34 29.21 -7.39
N ALA A 548 2.75 29.10 -8.57
CA ALA A 548 3.10 28.06 -9.54
C ALA A 548 4.59 28.07 -9.93
N THR A 549 5.22 29.26 -9.93
CA THR A 549 6.65 29.42 -10.21
C THR A 549 7.57 28.83 -9.12
N ASN A 550 7.05 28.59 -7.92
CA ASN A 550 7.78 27.95 -6.83
C ASN A 550 7.61 26.42 -6.83
N LEU A 551 6.73 25.89 -7.67
CA LEU A 551 6.53 24.45 -7.77
C LEU A 551 7.75 23.80 -8.45
N THR A 552 8.23 22.71 -7.87
CA THR A 552 9.29 21.86 -8.41
C THR A 552 8.82 20.43 -8.48
N LEU A 553 9.47 19.59 -9.28
CA LEU A 553 9.14 18.16 -9.34
C LEU A 553 9.34 17.48 -7.96
N ASP A 554 10.39 17.86 -7.25
CA ASP A 554 10.67 17.34 -5.90
C ASP A 554 9.55 17.70 -4.91
N LEU A 555 8.99 18.92 -5.02
CA LEU A 555 7.86 19.33 -4.19
C LEU A 555 6.60 18.52 -4.54
N VAL A 556 6.31 18.28 -5.82
CA VAL A 556 5.19 17.44 -6.27
C VAL A 556 5.35 16.01 -5.73
N ARG A 557 6.53 15.43 -5.86
CA ARG A 557 6.84 14.09 -5.33
C ARG A 557 6.80 14.03 -3.81
N LYS A 558 7.30 15.06 -3.13
CA LYS A 558 7.22 15.17 -1.67
C LYS A 558 5.77 15.25 -1.19
N GLU A 559 4.93 16.04 -1.86
CA GLU A 559 3.50 16.12 -1.55
C GLU A 559 2.80 14.77 -1.74
N ARG A 560 3.14 14.03 -2.80
CA ARG A 560 2.64 12.67 -3.02
C ARG A 560 3.06 11.72 -1.89
N ARG A 561 4.31 11.77 -1.44
CA ARG A 561 4.82 10.95 -0.32
C ARG A 561 4.08 11.27 0.98
N LYS A 562 3.85 12.56 1.27
CA LYS A 562 3.09 13.01 2.46
C LYS A 562 1.64 12.54 2.42
N GLU A 563 0.98 12.70 1.29
CA GLU A 563 -0.45 12.41 1.14
C GLU A 563 -0.75 10.91 1.13
N LEU A 564 0.02 10.14 0.36
CA LEU A 564 -0.20 8.70 0.16
C LEU A 564 0.63 7.81 1.09
N ALA A 565 1.31 8.39 2.10
CA ALA A 565 2.05 7.63 3.09
C ALA A 565 1.23 6.46 3.64
N PHE A 566 1.83 5.30 3.78
CA PHE A 566 1.25 4.06 4.32
C PHE A 566 0.04 3.49 3.54
N GLU A 567 -0.21 3.97 2.32
CA GLU A 567 -1.24 3.41 1.43
C GLU A 567 -0.64 2.42 0.39
N ASN A 568 0.52 1.86 0.65
CA ASN A 568 1.24 0.90 -0.20
C ASN A 568 1.58 1.43 -1.61
N LYS A 569 1.66 2.76 -1.81
CA LYS A 569 1.93 3.39 -3.10
C LYS A 569 3.40 3.80 -3.26
N ILE A 570 4.03 4.30 -2.20
CA ILE A 570 5.35 4.96 -2.25
C ILE A 570 6.47 4.01 -2.69
N TRP A 571 6.42 2.73 -2.30
CA TRP A 571 7.34 1.71 -2.81
C TRP A 571 7.40 1.66 -4.34
N TRP A 572 6.25 1.69 -4.98
CA TRP A 572 6.14 1.70 -6.44
C TRP A 572 6.55 3.03 -7.05
N ASP A 573 6.25 4.15 -6.38
CA ASP A 573 6.65 5.48 -6.81
C ASP A 573 8.18 5.64 -6.80
N LEU A 574 8.86 5.25 -5.74
CA LEU A 574 10.31 5.28 -5.66
C LEU A 574 10.96 4.42 -6.77
N ARG A 575 10.35 3.29 -7.11
CA ARG A 575 10.82 2.41 -8.19
C ARG A 575 10.60 3.02 -9.57
N ARG A 576 9.42 3.57 -9.87
CA ARG A 576 9.17 4.20 -11.17
C ARG A 576 9.95 5.50 -11.37
N TRP A 577 10.22 6.25 -10.31
CA TRP A 577 11.11 7.43 -10.35
C TRP A 577 12.59 7.06 -10.49
N ARG A 578 12.95 5.81 -10.30
CA ARG A 578 14.33 5.31 -10.35
C ARG A 578 15.26 6.04 -9.36
N ILE A 579 14.81 6.19 -8.12
CA ILE A 579 15.55 6.86 -7.04
C ILE A 579 15.76 6.00 -5.80
N ILE A 580 15.14 4.81 -5.74
CA ILE A 580 15.18 4.00 -4.53
C ILE A 580 16.59 3.50 -4.19
N GLU A 581 17.43 3.19 -5.18
CA GLU A 581 18.83 2.81 -4.97
C GLU A 581 19.70 3.99 -4.47
N LEU A 582 19.26 5.22 -4.71
CA LEU A 582 19.93 6.43 -4.18
C LEU A 582 19.52 6.68 -2.74
N GLU A 583 18.24 6.52 -2.42
CA GLU A 583 17.72 6.71 -1.06
C GLU A 583 18.11 5.53 -0.14
N GLN A 584 18.24 4.32 -0.67
CA GLN A 584 18.60 3.12 0.06
C GLN A 584 19.96 2.56 -0.37
N ASN A 585 20.99 3.36 -0.18
CA ASN A 585 22.37 2.98 -0.39
C ASN A 585 23.07 2.77 0.95
N ASN A 586 22.81 1.64 1.59
CA ASN A 586 23.29 1.33 2.94
C ASN A 586 22.82 2.37 3.99
N THR A 587 21.57 2.81 3.85
CA THR A 587 20.97 3.89 4.63
C THR A 587 20.44 3.38 5.96
N THR A 588 20.72 4.11 7.05
CA THR A 588 20.06 3.93 8.35
C THR A 588 19.13 5.13 8.59
N TYR A 589 17.85 4.86 8.80
CA TYR A 589 16.86 5.91 9.03
C TYR A 589 16.93 6.44 10.46
N ARG A 590 16.37 7.64 10.67
CA ARG A 590 16.45 8.37 11.92
C ARG A 590 15.25 8.11 12.82
N ALA A 591 15.47 8.29 14.13
CA ALA A 591 14.51 8.17 15.22
C ALA A 591 14.55 9.43 16.08
N LEU A 592 13.46 9.70 16.80
CA LEU A 592 13.33 10.78 17.77
C LEU A 592 12.96 10.20 19.14
N MET A 593 13.91 10.17 20.06
CA MET A 593 13.76 9.48 21.34
C MET A 593 13.33 10.44 22.45
N PRO A 594 12.12 10.28 23.03
CA PRO A 594 11.67 11.11 24.14
C PRO A 594 12.26 10.66 25.46
N PHE A 595 12.84 11.60 26.20
CA PHE A 595 13.37 11.41 27.55
C PHE A 595 12.66 12.29 28.56
N TYR A 596 12.44 11.74 29.76
CA TYR A 596 11.90 12.46 30.90
C TYR A 596 13.01 12.80 31.90
N ILE A 597 13.01 14.02 32.44
CA ILE A 597 13.98 14.51 33.42
C ILE A 597 13.36 14.38 34.79
N LEU A 598 13.88 13.47 35.62
CA LEU A 598 13.23 12.99 36.83
C LEU A 598 12.87 14.09 37.86
N ASN A 599 13.79 15.01 38.12
CA ASN A 599 13.64 16.00 39.23
C ASN A 599 13.08 17.34 38.75
N GLU A 600 12.94 17.55 37.45
CA GLU A 600 12.51 18.82 36.85
C GLU A 600 11.12 18.75 36.25
N ASP A 601 10.55 17.54 36.15
CA ASP A 601 9.26 17.27 35.51
C ASP A 601 9.18 17.84 34.07
N LYS A 602 10.27 17.62 33.32
CA LYS A 602 10.42 18.13 31.94
C LYS A 602 10.79 17.02 30.97
N TRP A 603 10.64 17.32 29.70
CA TRP A 603 10.94 16.42 28.60
C TRP A 603 11.96 17.04 27.67
N PHE A 604 12.75 16.18 27.00
CA PHE A 604 13.54 16.54 25.82
C PHE A 604 13.54 15.40 24.81
N PHE A 605 13.99 15.70 23.60
CA PHE A 605 14.05 14.75 22.50
C PHE A 605 15.48 14.61 22.00
N ASP A 606 15.93 13.38 21.77
CA ASP A 606 17.22 13.10 21.14
C ASP A 606 17.01 12.60 19.70
N ASP A 607 17.57 13.34 18.73
CA ASP A 607 17.57 13.00 17.32
C ASP A 607 18.77 12.11 17.00
N ARG A 608 18.50 10.89 16.54
CA ARG A 608 19.56 9.90 16.31
C ARG A 608 19.27 8.95 15.16
N LEU A 609 20.24 8.15 14.75
CA LEU A 609 20.03 6.98 13.91
C LEU A 609 19.36 5.85 14.69
N ASP A 610 18.68 4.94 13.98
CA ASP A 610 18.07 3.74 14.56
C ASP A 610 19.09 2.97 15.42
N GLU A 611 18.73 2.68 16.67
CA GLU A 611 19.60 2.00 17.65
C GLU A 611 19.99 0.57 17.26
N ASP A 612 19.16 -0.11 16.46
CA ASP A 612 19.47 -1.44 15.97
C ASP A 612 20.29 -1.42 14.68
N ASN A 613 20.65 -0.22 14.23
CA ASN A 613 21.47 0.00 13.03
C ASN A 613 20.96 -0.77 11.81
N ARG A 614 19.62 -0.78 11.60
CA ARG A 614 19.02 -1.39 10.42
C ARG A 614 19.51 -0.68 9.17
N ARG A 615 20.07 -1.47 8.25
CA ARG A 615 20.66 -0.97 7.01
C ARG A 615 19.78 -1.30 5.83
N TYR A 616 19.35 -0.27 5.11
CA TYR A 616 18.51 -0.39 3.93
C TYR A 616 19.36 -0.24 2.67
N THR A 617 19.34 -1.28 1.83
CA THR A 617 20.07 -1.31 0.57
C THR A 617 19.15 -1.86 -0.52
N PHE A 618 19.01 -1.13 -1.61
CA PHE A 618 18.27 -1.60 -2.78
C PHE A 618 19.25 -2.03 -3.89
N ASN A 619 19.12 -3.25 -4.35
CA ASN A 619 19.89 -3.74 -5.50
C ASN A 619 19.14 -3.40 -6.80
N THR A 620 19.81 -2.78 -7.77
CA THR A 620 19.20 -2.32 -9.03
C THR A 620 18.54 -3.42 -9.85
N ARG A 621 18.97 -4.69 -9.71
CA ARG A 621 18.28 -5.83 -10.34
C ARG A 621 16.82 -5.96 -9.85
N TRP A 622 16.50 -5.49 -8.65
CA TRP A 622 15.16 -5.58 -8.06
C TRP A 622 14.15 -4.61 -8.67
N TYR A 623 14.56 -3.73 -9.59
CA TYR A 623 13.59 -2.96 -10.36
C TYR A 623 12.64 -3.86 -11.16
N TYR A 624 13.13 -5.03 -11.57
CA TYR A 624 12.29 -6.08 -12.14
C TYR A 624 12.55 -7.40 -11.43
N LYS A 625 11.50 -8.17 -11.20
CA LYS A 625 11.59 -9.49 -10.55
C LYS A 625 12.09 -10.54 -11.54
N ASN A 626 12.62 -11.62 -11.01
CA ASN A 626 12.91 -12.80 -11.81
C ASN A 626 11.62 -13.41 -12.38
N ILE A 627 11.65 -13.81 -13.63
CA ILE A 627 10.64 -14.71 -14.19
C ILE A 627 10.79 -16.05 -13.44
N PRO A 628 9.71 -16.66 -12.95
CA PRO A 628 9.81 -17.91 -12.21
C PRO A 628 10.54 -18.99 -13.01
N THR A 629 11.59 -19.60 -12.45
CA THR A 629 12.46 -20.55 -13.15
C THR A 629 11.69 -21.73 -13.72
N ALA A 630 10.68 -22.23 -12.98
CA ALA A 630 9.82 -23.30 -13.46
C ALA A 630 9.12 -22.95 -14.79
N ARG A 631 8.69 -21.68 -14.93
CA ARG A 631 8.02 -21.21 -16.15
C ARG A 631 8.97 -21.11 -17.33
N ILE A 632 10.23 -20.71 -17.12
CA ILE A 632 11.25 -20.70 -18.18
C ILE A 632 11.54 -22.12 -18.65
N THR A 633 11.53 -23.11 -17.74
CA THR A 633 11.71 -24.51 -18.09
C THR A 633 10.55 -25.06 -18.92
N GLU A 634 9.32 -24.64 -18.61
CA GLU A 634 8.09 -25.04 -19.32
C GLU A 634 7.93 -24.33 -20.67
N SER A 635 8.41 -23.07 -20.75
CA SER A 635 8.27 -22.20 -21.94
C SER A 635 9.61 -21.61 -22.32
N PRO A 636 10.38 -22.28 -23.19
CA PRO A 636 11.76 -21.89 -23.56
C PRO A 636 11.87 -20.56 -24.31
N SER A 637 10.75 -19.98 -24.76
CA SER A 637 10.72 -18.63 -25.34
C SER A 637 10.82 -17.51 -24.28
N LEU A 638 10.62 -17.83 -22.99
CA LEU A 638 10.73 -16.84 -21.91
C LEU A 638 12.18 -16.47 -21.61
N VAL A 639 12.50 -15.21 -21.73
CA VAL A 639 13.81 -14.64 -21.40
C VAL A 639 13.82 -14.13 -19.96
N GLN A 640 14.84 -14.49 -19.18
CA GLN A 640 15.01 -14.05 -17.79
C GLN A 640 15.35 -12.56 -17.69
N ASN A 641 14.93 -11.89 -16.63
CA ASN A 641 15.32 -10.52 -16.33
C ASN A 641 16.80 -10.42 -15.91
N LEU A 642 17.38 -9.23 -16.11
CA LEU A 642 18.79 -8.98 -15.83
C LEU A 642 19.13 -9.22 -14.34
N GLY A 643 20.23 -9.92 -14.10
CA GLY A 643 20.77 -10.17 -12.76
C GLY A 643 20.20 -11.42 -12.07
N TYR A 644 19.44 -12.27 -12.79
CA TYR A 644 18.89 -13.52 -12.27
C TYR A 644 19.32 -14.73 -13.08
#